data_cdcecb661844a124a10832bce2678d7f
#
_entry.id   cdcecb661844a124a10832bce2678d7f
#
_cell.length_a   1.000
_cell.length_b   1.000
_cell.length_c   1.000
_cell.angle_alpha   90.00
_cell.angle_beta   90.00
_cell.angle_gamma   90.00
#
_symmetry.space_group_name_H-M   'P 1'
#
loop_
_entity.id
_entity.type
_entity.pdbx_description
1 polymer ?
#
loop_
_entity_poly.entity_id
_entity_poly.type
_entity_poly.pdbx_seq_one_letter_code
_entity_poly.pdbx_strand_id
1 'polypeptide(L)'
;MMTGKPCVLTATLFVLFCVEFDVFEVAADESGSPTKSAKGQWEYLDNGQIRIGVNKSRGACIGFFGDSKTKRNVLNHYDHGRFIQQSYYGDRDGSNWNGKPWRYNPIQGGSWRGKDARVLEFRIRQDNANLYAKVEPRHWADGKPCPEAVMEQWISLEGAVAHVRSRMTYKGKGHRMARHQEMPAVFVDAVLKNLVYAHEGKLVRRVPGWPNELGNTSEDWVAYVDDKDWGIGIHTPGTSQFTCYRFKGNGKSGPHGSACSYVAPIRTLRLQQGRVIEYEFFLTLGSLKEIGRRFVALRKKQQEAARAKNRRPNIIMVFTDDWGYGDLGAFKNLSDVKTPHLDKLSEQGVLFTDAYVTAPQCSPSRAGLLTGRYQQRFGFDTIPDCPLPLNQPTITERLKSVGYATGMVGKWHLEPNALSLKWAREHQPDGIVGRRVRVRRELAMPYFPQARGFNEFFMGQIHRYWCNFDLAGNDLKREGQSVEEARFRVDVQTDAGLAFIRRNKSHPFFLYLAYYAPHVPLEATDKYLDRFPGEMPERRRTGLAMINAVDEGVGRIMKLLHEEGIADNTLVMFTSDNGAPLGAQTGKIMADVLPVDKPGPAWDGSRNDPLAGEKGMLAEGGIRGPMIWSWPARLPMGKTVSEPVISLDMTASALVAAGVSDRSGLDGVDLVPYLTASVVKPIERDLYWRFWNQAAIRGGDWKYIVTGSGREFLFNLRRDKEERHSLLAEQRELAVAMRSRLSRWTNQLRPPGLPSDQPNGQERRWYEHYFQATDQVPIK
;
A
#
# COMPACT_ATOMS: atom_id res chain seq x y z
N MET A 1 42.24 51.80 -13.38
CA MET A 1 41.84 51.89 -14.79
C MET A 1 41.34 50.53 -15.25
N MET A 2 40.23 50.52 -15.95
CA MET A 2 39.54 49.42 -16.67
C MET A 2 38.84 48.39 -15.74
N THR A 3 37.63 48.56 -15.39
CA THR A 3 36.33 48.28 -16.03
C THR A 3 36.21 46.85 -16.58
N GLY A 4 35.61 45.99 -15.82
CA GLY A 4 35.13 44.69 -16.23
C GLY A 4 33.66 44.54 -15.84
N LYS A 5 32.77 44.43 -16.83
CA LYS A 5 31.29 44.30 -16.68
C LYS A 5 30.91 42.95 -16.04
N PRO A 6 29.84 42.88 -15.22
CA PRO A 6 29.31 41.63 -14.76
C PRO A 6 28.49 40.94 -15.86
N CYS A 7 28.77 39.66 -16.05
CA CYS A 7 27.99 38.74 -16.85
C CYS A 7 26.70 38.37 -16.13
N VAL A 8 25.56 38.78 -16.67
CA VAL A 8 24.23 38.42 -16.17
C VAL A 8 23.96 36.96 -16.57
N LEU A 9 24.00 36.06 -15.61
CA LEU A 9 23.49 34.70 -15.77
C LEU A 9 21.98 34.76 -15.61
N THR A 10 21.27 34.61 -16.73
CA THR A 10 19.82 34.43 -16.76
C THR A 10 19.50 33.05 -16.20
N ALA A 11 19.12 32.95 -14.94
CA ALA A 11 18.57 31.75 -14.36
C ALA A 11 17.14 31.55 -14.89
N THR A 12 16.97 30.64 -15.82
CA THR A 12 15.66 30.18 -16.27
C THR A 12 15.05 29.37 -15.13
N LEU A 13 14.11 30.00 -14.44
CA LEU A 13 13.30 29.38 -13.38
C LEU A 13 12.35 28.37 -14.03
N PHE A 14 12.70 27.07 -13.98
CA PHE A 14 11.78 26.00 -14.23
C PHE A 14 10.82 25.94 -13.03
N VAL A 15 9.65 26.53 -13.20
CA VAL A 15 8.53 26.34 -12.28
C VAL A 15 8.01 24.91 -12.48
N LEU A 16 8.43 24.01 -11.60
CA LEU A 16 7.79 22.71 -11.43
C LEU A 16 6.40 22.97 -10.84
N PHE A 17 5.38 22.90 -11.69
CA PHE A 17 4.00 22.77 -11.21
C PHE A 17 3.83 21.34 -10.66
N CYS A 18 4.11 21.19 -9.38
CA CYS A 18 3.53 20.09 -8.60
C CYS A 18 2.03 20.35 -8.55
N VAL A 19 1.23 19.57 -9.26
CA VAL A 19 -0.20 19.47 -9.00
C VAL A 19 -0.31 18.67 -7.71
N GLU A 20 -0.18 19.35 -6.57
CA GLU A 20 -0.60 18.84 -5.29
C GLU A 20 -2.12 18.67 -5.35
N PHE A 21 -2.57 17.45 -5.19
CA PHE A 21 -3.97 17.18 -4.88
C PHE A 21 -4.19 17.62 -3.44
N ASP A 22 -4.55 18.88 -3.25
CA ASP A 22 -5.03 19.37 -1.98
C ASP A 22 -6.23 18.51 -1.55
N VAL A 23 -5.99 17.64 -0.60
CA VAL A 23 -7.03 17.10 0.25
C VAL A 23 -7.55 18.29 1.02
N PHE A 24 -8.78 18.72 0.72
CA PHE A 24 -9.46 19.78 1.45
C PHE A 24 -9.61 19.37 2.93
N GLU A 25 -8.59 19.61 3.74
CA GLU A 25 -8.72 19.69 5.17
C GLU A 25 -9.35 21.05 5.50
N VAL A 26 -10.54 21.01 6.02
CA VAL A 26 -11.31 22.18 6.38
C VAL A 26 -10.82 22.69 7.72
N ALA A 27 -10.04 23.77 7.72
CA ALA A 27 -10.01 24.66 8.87
C ALA A 27 -11.36 25.39 8.93
N ALA A 28 -12.11 25.17 9.99
CA ALA A 28 -13.32 25.91 10.28
C ALA A 28 -12.92 27.35 10.63
N ASP A 29 -13.20 28.30 9.71
CA ASP A 29 -13.20 29.73 10.02
C ASP A 29 -14.64 30.12 10.38
N GLU A 30 -14.88 30.29 11.67
CA GLU A 30 -16.11 30.86 12.21
C GLU A 30 -16.05 32.39 12.14
N SER A 31 -16.29 32.97 10.98
CA SER A 31 -16.74 34.39 10.91
C SER A 31 -17.25 34.74 9.52
N GLY A 32 -18.53 34.60 9.30
CA GLY A 32 -19.17 35.05 8.07
C GLY A 32 -20.68 34.80 8.10
N SER A 33 -21.44 35.73 8.64
CA SER A 33 -22.91 35.75 8.55
C SER A 33 -23.39 35.47 7.13
N PRO A 34 -24.39 34.58 6.94
CA PRO A 34 -24.92 34.33 5.62
C PRO A 34 -25.72 35.55 5.15
N THR A 35 -25.21 36.24 4.16
CA THR A 35 -26.00 37.21 3.41
C THR A 35 -27.15 36.48 2.72
N LYS A 36 -28.38 36.80 3.10
CA LYS A 36 -29.61 36.37 2.42
C LYS A 36 -29.59 36.88 0.98
N SER A 37 -29.16 36.06 0.02
CA SER A 37 -29.39 36.27 -1.40
C SER A 37 -30.75 35.64 -1.76
N ALA A 38 -31.71 36.48 -2.03
CA ALA A 38 -33.02 36.09 -2.54
C ALA A 38 -32.88 35.63 -3.99
N LYS A 39 -33.50 34.47 -4.32
CA LYS A 39 -33.83 33.96 -5.67
C LYS A 39 -32.65 33.74 -6.65
N GLY A 40 -31.83 32.73 -6.41
CA GLY A 40 -30.96 32.15 -7.43
C GLY A 40 -30.91 30.63 -7.34
N GLN A 41 -31.66 29.90 -8.16
CA GLN A 41 -31.57 28.47 -8.31
C GLN A 41 -30.26 28.04 -8.99
N TRP A 42 -29.61 28.97 -9.69
CA TRP A 42 -28.43 28.71 -10.51
C TRP A 42 -27.19 29.40 -9.96
N GLU A 43 -26.09 28.64 -9.94
CA GLU A 43 -24.75 29.09 -9.65
C GLU A 43 -23.83 28.78 -10.83
N TYR A 44 -22.91 29.67 -11.14
CA TYR A 44 -22.07 29.60 -12.33
C TYR A 44 -20.59 29.73 -11.99
N LEU A 45 -19.77 28.91 -12.62
CA LEU A 45 -18.33 29.15 -12.79
C LEU A 45 -18.09 29.67 -14.20
N ASP A 46 -17.24 30.68 -14.34
CA ASP A 46 -16.89 31.33 -15.61
C ASP A 46 -15.43 31.76 -15.58
N ASN A 47 -14.62 31.29 -16.51
CA ASN A 47 -13.20 31.62 -16.61
C ASN A 47 -12.85 32.48 -17.84
N GLY A 48 -13.85 33.11 -18.48
CA GLY A 48 -13.69 33.91 -19.67
C GLY A 48 -13.64 33.14 -21.00
N GLN A 49 -13.48 31.80 -20.96
CA GLN A 49 -13.51 30.93 -22.12
C GLN A 49 -14.77 30.07 -22.15
N ILE A 50 -15.04 29.37 -21.07
CA ILE A 50 -16.21 28.52 -20.88
C ILE A 50 -16.94 28.87 -19.60
N ARG A 51 -18.23 28.68 -19.63
CA ARG A 51 -19.13 28.87 -18.50
C ARG A 51 -19.90 27.58 -18.22
N ILE A 52 -19.90 27.15 -16.94
CA ILE A 52 -20.68 26.00 -16.45
C ILE A 52 -21.65 26.47 -15.38
N GLY A 53 -22.85 25.94 -15.38
CA GLY A 53 -23.89 26.31 -14.42
C GLY A 53 -24.52 25.08 -13.79
N VAL A 54 -24.71 25.12 -12.48
CA VAL A 54 -25.40 24.10 -11.70
C VAL A 54 -26.73 24.64 -11.14
N ASN A 55 -27.73 23.78 -11.08
CA ASN A 55 -29.02 24.14 -10.49
C ASN A 55 -29.12 23.59 -9.05
N LYS A 56 -29.04 24.47 -8.05
CA LYS A 56 -29.07 24.09 -6.62
C LYS A 56 -30.37 23.42 -6.19
N SER A 57 -31.51 23.79 -6.75
CA SER A 57 -32.77 23.14 -6.45
C SER A 57 -32.91 21.76 -7.11
N ARG A 58 -32.02 21.44 -8.06
CA ARG A 58 -31.97 20.15 -8.78
C ARG A 58 -30.70 19.36 -8.43
N GLY A 59 -30.43 19.19 -7.16
CA GLY A 59 -29.26 18.44 -6.69
C GLY A 59 -27.92 18.96 -7.21
N ALA A 60 -27.81 20.29 -7.45
CA ALA A 60 -26.64 20.91 -8.05
C ALA A 60 -26.17 20.25 -9.36
N CYS A 61 -27.07 19.65 -10.14
CA CYS A 61 -26.77 19.09 -11.44
C CYS A 61 -26.32 20.15 -12.43
N ILE A 62 -25.42 19.76 -13.36
CA ILE A 62 -24.93 20.66 -14.40
C ILE A 62 -26.02 20.76 -15.48
N GLY A 63 -26.63 21.93 -15.61
CA GLY A 63 -27.68 22.21 -16.59
C GLY A 63 -27.31 23.32 -17.56
N PHE A 64 -26.17 23.95 -17.36
CA PHE A 64 -25.64 24.93 -18.30
C PHE A 64 -24.18 24.60 -18.61
N PHE A 65 -23.85 24.52 -19.89
CA PHE A 65 -22.48 24.51 -20.37
C PHE A 65 -22.44 25.29 -21.69
N GLY A 66 -21.58 26.30 -21.76
CA GLY A 66 -21.57 27.21 -22.91
C GLY A 66 -20.27 28.01 -22.98
N ASP A 67 -20.08 28.69 -24.10
CA ASP A 67 -19.01 29.66 -24.30
C ASP A 67 -19.30 30.91 -23.48
N SER A 68 -18.28 31.47 -22.81
CA SER A 68 -18.43 32.61 -21.91
C SER A 68 -18.93 33.89 -22.60
N LYS A 69 -18.62 34.08 -23.90
CA LYS A 69 -19.01 35.28 -24.66
C LYS A 69 -20.44 35.16 -25.19
N THR A 70 -20.74 34.03 -25.85
CA THR A 70 -22.06 33.84 -26.47
C THR A 70 -23.13 33.43 -25.47
N LYS A 71 -22.74 32.86 -24.34
CA LYS A 71 -23.63 32.29 -23.30
C LYS A 71 -24.70 31.34 -23.85
N ARG A 72 -24.44 30.73 -25.02
CA ARG A 72 -25.31 29.69 -25.59
C ARG A 72 -25.19 28.42 -24.78
N ASN A 73 -26.27 27.96 -24.16
CA ASN A 73 -26.32 26.67 -23.47
C ASN A 73 -26.47 25.53 -24.48
N VAL A 74 -25.57 24.55 -24.42
CA VAL A 74 -25.61 23.35 -25.27
C VAL A 74 -26.31 22.14 -24.62
N LEU A 75 -26.67 22.26 -23.33
CA LEU A 75 -27.32 21.20 -22.57
C LEU A 75 -28.83 21.32 -22.63
N ASN A 76 -29.49 20.17 -22.43
CA ASN A 76 -30.93 20.11 -22.23
C ASN A 76 -31.22 19.80 -20.75
N HIS A 77 -32.10 20.58 -20.14
CA HIS A 77 -32.57 20.41 -18.76
C HIS A 77 -34.09 20.56 -18.65
N TYR A 78 -34.82 19.97 -19.62
CA TYR A 78 -36.27 20.02 -19.73
C TYR A 78 -36.97 19.50 -18.46
N ASP A 79 -36.47 18.43 -17.88
CA ASP A 79 -36.99 17.82 -16.66
C ASP A 79 -35.87 17.46 -15.68
N HIS A 80 -36.21 16.88 -14.50
CA HIS A 80 -35.26 16.52 -13.45
C HIS A 80 -34.27 15.42 -13.84
N GLY A 81 -34.61 14.65 -14.87
CA GLY A 81 -33.73 13.58 -15.38
C GLY A 81 -32.72 14.04 -16.42
N ARG A 82 -32.91 15.26 -16.97
CA ARG A 82 -32.12 15.77 -18.10
C ARG A 82 -31.14 16.84 -17.72
N PHE A 83 -29.99 16.39 -17.20
CA PHE A 83 -28.85 17.19 -16.84
C PHE A 83 -27.56 16.40 -17.16
N ILE A 84 -26.41 16.97 -16.96
CA ILE A 84 -25.23 16.16 -16.69
C ILE A 84 -25.27 15.85 -15.19
N GLN A 85 -25.42 14.55 -14.88
CA GLN A 85 -25.67 14.10 -13.51
C GLN A 85 -25.26 12.65 -13.27
N GLN A 86 -25.14 12.28 -12.02
CA GLN A 86 -24.92 10.90 -11.59
C GLN A 86 -26.25 10.13 -11.60
N SER A 87 -26.24 8.92 -12.18
CA SER A 87 -27.39 8.02 -12.25
C SER A 87 -26.95 6.58 -12.09
N TYR A 88 -27.49 5.88 -11.09
CA TYR A 88 -27.13 4.52 -10.77
C TYR A 88 -28.34 3.60 -10.77
N TYR A 89 -28.10 2.30 -11.02
CA TYR A 89 -29.14 1.30 -11.15
C TYR A 89 -28.89 0.07 -10.28
N GLY A 90 -29.93 -0.36 -9.56
CA GLY A 90 -29.94 -1.59 -8.77
C GLY A 90 -30.92 -2.63 -9.29
N ASP A 91 -31.40 -3.50 -8.40
CA ASP A 91 -32.39 -4.52 -8.70
C ASP A 91 -33.80 -3.92 -8.82
N ARG A 92 -34.73 -4.70 -9.34
CA ARG A 92 -36.17 -4.36 -9.28
C ARG A 92 -36.60 -4.25 -7.83
N ASP A 93 -37.34 -3.21 -7.50
CA ASP A 93 -37.75 -2.85 -6.14
C ASP A 93 -39.25 -2.62 -5.98
N GLY A 94 -40.02 -2.97 -6.98
CA GLY A 94 -41.47 -2.76 -7.01
C GLY A 94 -41.89 -1.36 -7.44
N SER A 95 -40.95 -0.46 -7.70
CA SER A 95 -41.26 0.89 -8.21
C SER A 95 -41.82 0.83 -9.65
N ASN A 96 -42.51 1.92 -10.04
CA ASN A 96 -43.14 2.04 -11.36
C ASN A 96 -42.83 3.40 -11.97
N TRP A 97 -42.35 3.39 -13.22
CA TRP A 97 -42.14 4.58 -14.02
C TRP A 97 -43.11 4.61 -15.20
N ASN A 98 -44.05 5.54 -15.17
CA ASN A 98 -45.02 5.76 -16.22
C ASN A 98 -45.73 4.45 -16.67
N GLY A 99 -46.27 3.71 -15.72
CA GLY A 99 -46.98 2.45 -15.95
C GLY A 99 -46.10 1.23 -16.16
N LYS A 100 -44.79 1.36 -16.20
CA LYS A 100 -43.82 0.27 -16.41
C LYS A 100 -43.08 -0.09 -15.14
N PRO A 101 -42.91 -1.39 -14.81
CA PRO A 101 -42.06 -1.81 -13.67
C PRO A 101 -40.65 -1.24 -13.77
N TRP A 102 -40.16 -0.63 -12.69
CA TRP A 102 -38.85 -0.01 -12.66
C TRP A 102 -37.92 -0.74 -11.68
N ARG A 103 -36.84 -0.09 -11.31
CA ARG A 103 -35.81 -0.62 -10.43
C ARG A 103 -35.25 0.49 -9.53
N TYR A 104 -34.52 0.13 -8.48
CA TYR A 104 -33.79 1.09 -7.67
C TYR A 104 -32.90 1.95 -8.56
N ASN A 105 -33.12 3.25 -8.50
CA ASN A 105 -32.43 4.21 -9.35
C ASN A 105 -32.31 5.57 -8.67
N PRO A 106 -31.28 5.73 -7.80
CA PRO A 106 -30.94 7.03 -7.27
C PRO A 106 -30.36 7.92 -8.35
N ILE A 107 -30.89 9.12 -8.49
CA ILE A 107 -30.49 10.11 -9.48
C ILE A 107 -30.28 11.48 -8.83
N GLN A 108 -29.21 12.16 -9.23
CA GLN A 108 -28.76 13.40 -8.58
C GLN A 108 -29.78 14.53 -8.69
N GLY A 109 -30.43 14.70 -9.84
CA GLY A 109 -31.32 15.86 -10.12
C GLY A 109 -32.70 15.77 -9.48
N GLY A 110 -33.18 14.56 -9.18
CA GLY A 110 -34.50 14.35 -8.63
C GLY A 110 -35.36 13.40 -9.46
N SER A 111 -36.64 13.27 -9.14
CA SER A 111 -37.54 12.29 -9.77
C SER A 111 -38.26 12.82 -11.00
N TRP A 112 -38.74 11.90 -11.87
CA TRP A 112 -39.57 12.26 -13.02
C TRP A 112 -40.90 12.92 -12.63
N ARG A 113 -41.35 12.75 -11.38
CA ARG A 113 -42.54 13.38 -10.81
C ARG A 113 -42.28 14.80 -10.30
N GLY A 114 -41.15 15.40 -10.60
CA GLY A 114 -40.80 16.78 -10.20
C GLY A 114 -40.38 16.95 -8.76
N LYS A 115 -39.94 15.87 -8.06
CA LYS A 115 -39.40 15.96 -6.71
C LYS A 115 -37.89 16.24 -6.77
N ASP A 116 -37.47 17.36 -6.23
CA ASP A 116 -36.07 17.78 -6.20
C ASP A 116 -35.22 16.92 -5.27
N ALA A 117 -33.97 16.63 -5.64
CA ALA A 117 -32.96 16.10 -4.74
C ALA A 117 -32.46 17.18 -3.78
N ARG A 118 -32.00 16.76 -2.60
CA ARG A 118 -31.60 17.69 -1.54
C ARG A 118 -30.10 17.93 -1.57
N VAL A 119 -29.68 19.19 -1.75
CA VAL A 119 -28.29 19.59 -1.57
C VAL A 119 -28.00 19.68 -0.07
N LEU A 120 -27.04 18.89 0.40
CA LEU A 120 -26.59 18.81 1.77
C LEU A 120 -25.50 19.82 2.07
N GLU A 121 -24.62 20.06 1.09
CA GLU A 121 -23.50 20.99 1.17
C GLU A 121 -23.20 21.58 -0.19
N PHE A 122 -22.84 22.86 -0.22
CA PHE A 122 -22.50 23.56 -1.45
C PHE A 122 -21.46 24.65 -1.19
N ARG A 123 -20.38 24.63 -1.97
CA ARG A 123 -19.32 25.62 -1.93
C ARG A 123 -18.95 26.05 -3.34
N ILE A 124 -18.71 27.33 -3.53
CA ILE A 124 -18.22 27.89 -4.81
C ILE A 124 -17.14 28.92 -4.54
N ARG A 125 -16.07 28.88 -5.31
CA ARG A 125 -14.97 29.84 -5.29
C ARG A 125 -14.74 30.33 -6.71
N GLN A 126 -15.03 31.63 -6.94
CA GLN A 126 -14.89 32.24 -8.26
C GLN A 126 -13.42 32.55 -8.60
N ASP A 127 -12.60 32.90 -7.62
CA ASP A 127 -11.18 33.23 -7.75
C ASP A 127 -10.35 32.12 -8.42
N ASN A 128 -10.65 30.90 -8.12
CA ASN A 128 -9.99 29.71 -8.71
C ASN A 128 -10.93 28.81 -9.52
N ALA A 129 -12.11 29.32 -9.86
CA ALA A 129 -13.13 28.62 -10.66
C ALA A 129 -13.42 27.18 -10.20
N ASN A 130 -13.68 27.01 -8.90
CA ASN A 130 -13.99 25.70 -8.29
C ASN A 130 -15.37 25.69 -7.63
N LEU A 131 -16.03 24.52 -7.73
CA LEU A 131 -17.34 24.27 -7.11
C LEU A 131 -17.36 22.85 -6.50
N TYR A 132 -17.95 22.74 -5.33
CA TYR A 132 -18.25 21.46 -4.67
C TYR A 132 -19.74 21.39 -4.29
N ALA A 133 -20.34 20.21 -4.48
CA ALA A 133 -21.69 19.93 -4.02
C ALA A 133 -21.79 18.49 -3.47
N LYS A 134 -22.52 18.35 -2.35
CA LYS A 134 -22.90 17.08 -1.74
C LYS A 134 -24.42 16.97 -1.70
N VAL A 135 -24.95 15.82 -2.13
CA VAL A 135 -26.36 15.68 -2.47
C VAL A 135 -26.90 14.37 -1.90
N GLU A 136 -28.12 14.44 -1.36
CA GLU A 136 -28.98 13.29 -1.12
C GLU A 136 -29.89 13.12 -2.34
N PRO A 137 -29.68 12.06 -3.18
CA PRO A 137 -30.44 11.87 -4.41
C PRO A 137 -31.87 11.41 -4.13
N ARG A 138 -32.66 11.38 -5.19
CA ARG A 138 -33.99 10.81 -5.17
C ARG A 138 -34.10 9.59 -6.06
N HIS A 139 -34.96 8.69 -5.68
CA HIS A 139 -35.36 7.59 -6.54
C HIS A 139 -36.14 8.13 -7.74
N TRP A 140 -35.69 7.77 -8.96
CA TRP A 140 -36.28 8.29 -10.21
C TRP A 140 -37.80 8.03 -10.34
N ALA A 141 -38.21 6.78 -10.08
CA ALA A 141 -39.58 6.37 -10.38
C ALA A 141 -40.60 6.83 -9.32
N ASP A 142 -40.31 6.78 -8.03
CA ASP A 142 -41.27 7.07 -6.95
C ASP A 142 -41.02 8.39 -6.23
N GLY A 143 -39.85 8.98 -6.43
CA GLY A 143 -39.49 10.28 -5.84
C GLY A 143 -39.09 10.21 -4.37
N LYS A 144 -38.91 9.04 -3.79
CA LYS A 144 -38.44 8.88 -2.40
C LYS A 144 -37.00 9.34 -2.25
N PRO A 145 -36.61 9.89 -1.10
CA PRO A 145 -35.20 10.13 -0.79
C PRO A 145 -34.41 8.83 -0.78
N CYS A 146 -33.15 8.88 -1.25
CA CYS A 146 -32.20 7.77 -1.19
C CYS A 146 -30.98 8.16 -0.32
N PRO A 147 -31.14 8.31 1.02
CA PRO A 147 -30.08 8.80 1.90
C PRO A 147 -28.90 7.84 1.99
N GLU A 148 -29.08 6.57 1.60
CA GLU A 148 -28.04 5.55 1.50
C GLU A 148 -27.08 5.73 0.31
N ALA A 149 -27.42 6.61 -0.66
CA ALA A 149 -26.67 6.84 -1.90
C ALA A 149 -26.18 8.29 -1.99
N VAL A 150 -25.33 8.73 -1.05
CA VAL A 150 -24.81 10.11 -1.01
C VAL A 150 -23.92 10.35 -2.24
N MET A 151 -24.21 11.43 -2.98
CA MET A 151 -23.50 11.82 -4.18
C MET A 151 -22.73 13.14 -3.95
N GLU A 152 -21.50 13.19 -4.44
CA GLU A 152 -20.63 14.36 -4.37
C GLU A 152 -20.09 14.68 -5.74
N GLN A 153 -19.87 15.96 -6.03
CA GLN A 153 -19.19 16.40 -7.24
C GLN A 153 -18.29 17.61 -6.98
N TRP A 154 -17.17 17.63 -7.68
CA TRP A 154 -16.22 18.74 -7.73
C TRP A 154 -16.08 19.18 -9.18
N ILE A 155 -16.19 20.47 -9.44
CA ILE A 155 -16.08 21.07 -10.77
C ILE A 155 -14.98 22.10 -10.76
N SER A 156 -14.09 22.06 -11.75
CA SER A 156 -13.08 23.08 -11.99
C SER A 156 -12.98 23.41 -13.47
N LEU A 157 -12.52 24.64 -13.79
CA LEU A 157 -12.34 25.10 -15.17
C LEU A 157 -10.86 25.37 -15.45
N GLU A 158 -10.30 24.72 -16.47
CA GLU A 158 -8.94 24.92 -16.95
C GLU A 158 -8.95 25.26 -18.46
N GLY A 159 -8.73 26.52 -18.82
CA GLY A 159 -8.83 26.97 -20.20
C GLY A 159 -10.22 26.64 -20.79
N ALA A 160 -10.26 25.98 -21.93
CA ALA A 160 -11.50 25.58 -22.61
C ALA A 160 -12.04 24.21 -22.17
N VAL A 161 -11.58 23.66 -21.04
CA VAL A 161 -11.98 22.36 -20.51
C VAL A 161 -12.55 22.50 -19.10
N ALA A 162 -13.73 21.93 -18.86
CA ALA A 162 -14.26 21.73 -17.51
C ALA A 162 -13.91 20.31 -17.04
N HIS A 163 -13.33 20.19 -15.87
CA HIS A 163 -13.05 18.90 -15.19
C HIS A 163 -14.10 18.69 -14.11
N VAL A 164 -14.72 17.54 -14.11
CA VAL A 164 -15.75 17.13 -13.14
C VAL A 164 -15.33 15.80 -12.53
N ARG A 165 -15.16 15.78 -11.21
CA ARG A 165 -15.00 14.56 -10.43
C ARG A 165 -16.30 14.25 -9.71
N SER A 166 -16.73 12.99 -9.76
CA SER A 166 -17.95 12.51 -9.12
C SER A 166 -17.64 11.36 -8.17
N ARG A 167 -18.32 11.35 -7.03
CA ARG A 167 -18.26 10.25 -6.05
C ARG A 167 -19.68 9.89 -5.62
N MET A 168 -19.98 8.60 -5.53
CA MET A 168 -21.18 8.10 -4.87
C MET A 168 -20.76 7.13 -3.77
N THR A 169 -21.20 7.40 -2.53
CA THR A 169 -21.03 6.50 -1.38
C THR A 169 -22.33 5.78 -1.12
N TYR A 170 -22.33 4.48 -1.36
CA TYR A 170 -23.50 3.64 -1.17
C TYR A 170 -23.45 2.87 0.15
N LYS A 171 -24.42 3.14 1.05
CA LYS A 171 -24.53 2.52 2.39
C LYS A 171 -25.71 1.56 2.50
N GLY A 172 -26.52 1.47 1.45
CA GLY A 172 -27.72 0.64 1.43
C GLY A 172 -27.42 -0.86 1.34
N LYS A 173 -28.48 -1.65 1.40
CA LYS A 173 -28.42 -3.10 1.22
C LYS A 173 -27.89 -3.44 -0.20
N GLY A 174 -27.00 -4.42 -0.28
CA GLY A 174 -26.40 -4.84 -1.55
C GLY A 174 -27.45 -5.38 -2.54
N HIS A 175 -27.29 -5.00 -3.80
CA HIS A 175 -28.10 -5.50 -4.92
C HIS A 175 -27.52 -6.81 -5.48
N ARG A 176 -28.36 -7.66 -6.07
CA ARG A 176 -27.95 -8.97 -6.58
C ARG A 176 -27.24 -8.88 -7.94
N MET A 177 -27.69 -7.97 -8.81
CA MET A 177 -27.25 -7.89 -10.19
C MET A 177 -26.30 -6.71 -10.43
N ALA A 178 -25.23 -6.96 -11.19
CA ALA A 178 -24.46 -5.88 -11.80
C ALA A 178 -25.30 -5.20 -12.89
N ARG A 179 -25.23 -3.88 -12.99
CA ARG A 179 -25.97 -3.05 -13.96
C ARG A 179 -25.03 -2.08 -14.65
N HIS A 180 -25.40 -1.67 -15.85
CA HIS A 180 -24.78 -0.53 -16.51
C HIS A 180 -25.11 0.72 -15.68
N GLN A 181 -24.07 1.39 -15.19
CA GLN A 181 -24.17 2.66 -14.46
C GLN A 181 -23.79 3.79 -15.40
N GLU A 182 -24.56 4.86 -15.40
CA GLU A 182 -24.34 6.04 -16.22
C GLU A 182 -23.34 6.99 -15.54
N MET A 183 -22.18 7.17 -16.14
CA MET A 183 -21.03 7.81 -15.50
C MET A 183 -20.35 8.85 -16.40
N PRO A 184 -20.95 10.04 -16.62
CA PRO A 184 -22.28 10.51 -16.23
C PRO A 184 -23.39 10.27 -17.27
N ALA A 185 -24.65 10.51 -16.90
CA ALA A 185 -25.73 10.79 -17.86
C ALA A 185 -25.53 12.19 -18.44
N VAL A 186 -25.57 12.36 -19.76
CA VAL A 186 -25.37 13.64 -20.44
C VAL A 186 -26.50 13.89 -21.45
N PHE A 187 -27.28 14.96 -21.21
CA PHE A 187 -28.33 15.41 -22.08
C PHE A 187 -27.98 16.71 -22.78
N VAL A 188 -27.93 16.71 -24.09
CA VAL A 188 -27.60 17.89 -24.90
C VAL A 188 -28.79 18.35 -25.76
N ASP A 189 -28.71 19.61 -26.19
CA ASP A 189 -29.71 20.17 -27.11
C ASP A 189 -29.86 19.31 -28.38
N ALA A 190 -31.05 19.10 -28.79
CA ALA A 190 -31.42 18.29 -29.97
C ALA A 190 -30.81 18.81 -31.29
N VAL A 191 -30.42 20.06 -31.38
CA VAL A 191 -29.72 20.62 -32.56
C VAL A 191 -28.33 19.98 -32.75
N LEU A 192 -27.71 19.47 -31.67
CA LEU A 192 -26.50 18.67 -31.73
C LEU A 192 -26.86 17.21 -31.98
N LYS A 193 -27.08 16.88 -33.25
CA LYS A 193 -27.68 15.59 -33.62
C LYS A 193 -26.66 14.50 -34.00
N ASN A 194 -25.45 14.90 -34.42
CA ASN A 194 -24.43 13.97 -34.89
C ASN A 194 -23.57 13.52 -33.74
N LEU A 195 -23.64 12.24 -33.37
CA LEU A 195 -22.73 11.59 -32.42
C LEU A 195 -21.46 11.20 -33.15
N VAL A 196 -20.32 11.64 -32.64
CA VAL A 196 -18.97 11.34 -33.19
C VAL A 196 -18.10 10.76 -32.09
N TYR A 197 -17.36 9.71 -32.40
CA TYR A 197 -16.41 9.06 -31.47
C TYR A 197 -15.31 8.33 -32.25
N ALA A 198 -14.18 8.06 -31.62
CA ALA A 198 -13.10 7.27 -32.20
C ALA A 198 -13.33 5.77 -31.92
N HIS A 199 -13.21 4.93 -32.95
CA HIS A 199 -13.26 3.48 -32.84
C HIS A 199 -12.25 2.87 -33.79
N GLU A 200 -11.36 2.03 -33.29
CA GLU A 200 -10.29 1.37 -34.08
C GLU A 200 -9.48 2.33 -34.95
N GLY A 201 -9.13 3.51 -34.39
CA GLY A 201 -8.35 4.53 -35.09
C GLY A 201 -9.12 5.34 -36.15
N LYS A 202 -10.44 5.13 -36.29
CA LYS A 202 -11.30 5.86 -37.21
C LYS A 202 -12.35 6.67 -36.47
N LEU A 203 -12.73 7.82 -37.01
CA LEU A 203 -13.87 8.57 -36.52
C LEU A 203 -15.15 7.98 -37.09
N VAL A 204 -16.05 7.57 -36.19
CA VAL A 204 -17.40 7.12 -36.51
C VAL A 204 -18.36 8.29 -36.28
N ARG A 205 -19.22 8.57 -37.28
CA ARG A 205 -20.25 9.58 -37.19
C ARG A 205 -21.59 8.91 -37.43
N ARG A 206 -22.58 9.16 -36.58
CA ARG A 206 -23.95 8.69 -36.76
C ARG A 206 -24.96 9.58 -36.05
N VAL A 207 -26.21 9.47 -36.46
CA VAL A 207 -27.36 10.03 -35.72
C VAL A 207 -28.04 8.86 -34.98
N PRO A 208 -27.95 8.83 -33.62
CA PRO A 208 -28.53 7.73 -32.86
C PRO A 208 -30.07 7.63 -33.05
N GLY A 209 -30.57 6.42 -32.95
CA GLY A 209 -32.01 6.12 -32.96
C GLY A 209 -32.65 6.24 -31.56
N TRP A 210 -33.85 5.64 -31.44
CA TRP A 210 -34.63 5.48 -30.21
C TRP A 210 -35.10 4.03 -30.11
N PRO A 211 -35.09 3.35 -28.97
CA PRO A 211 -34.91 3.92 -27.63
C PRO A 211 -33.45 4.03 -27.18
N ASN A 212 -32.64 3.03 -27.19
CA ASN A 212 -31.25 3.05 -26.74
C ASN A 212 -30.37 2.22 -27.65
N GLU A 213 -29.19 2.75 -27.96
CA GLU A 213 -28.15 2.07 -28.70
C GLU A 213 -26.87 1.99 -27.82
N LEU A 214 -26.08 0.95 -28.00
CA LEU A 214 -24.77 0.82 -27.41
C LEU A 214 -23.67 1.18 -28.42
N GLY A 215 -22.56 1.72 -27.95
CA GLY A 215 -21.40 1.99 -28.75
C GLY A 215 -20.10 1.80 -27.93
N ASN A 216 -19.00 1.60 -28.65
CA ASN A 216 -17.68 1.49 -28.07
C ASN A 216 -16.78 2.57 -28.66
N THR A 217 -15.97 3.19 -27.81
CA THR A 217 -14.91 4.13 -28.21
C THR A 217 -13.55 3.58 -27.82
N SER A 218 -12.55 3.72 -28.67
CA SER A 218 -11.18 3.33 -28.39
C SER A 218 -10.36 4.43 -27.71
N GLU A 219 -10.95 5.63 -27.58
CA GLU A 219 -10.25 6.82 -27.05
C GLU A 219 -10.97 7.47 -25.86
N ASP A 220 -11.91 6.76 -25.24
CA ASP A 220 -12.63 7.18 -24.02
C ASP A 220 -13.36 8.54 -24.15
N TRP A 221 -13.70 8.96 -25.40
CA TRP A 221 -14.44 10.19 -25.62
C TRP A 221 -15.52 10.05 -26.70
N VAL A 222 -16.51 10.89 -26.57
CA VAL A 222 -17.61 11.08 -27.54
C VAL A 222 -17.90 12.56 -27.70
N ALA A 223 -18.46 12.96 -28.84
CA ALA A 223 -18.92 14.33 -29.07
C ALA A 223 -20.29 14.33 -29.73
N TYR A 224 -21.13 15.29 -29.34
CA TYR A 224 -22.33 15.65 -30.09
C TYR A 224 -22.08 16.98 -30.81
N VAL A 225 -22.24 16.99 -32.12
CA VAL A 225 -22.03 18.17 -32.97
C VAL A 225 -23.24 18.44 -33.87
N ASP A 226 -23.35 19.70 -34.31
CA ASP A 226 -24.33 20.13 -35.34
C ASP A 226 -23.81 19.82 -36.75
N ASP A 227 -24.55 20.28 -37.78
CA ASP A 227 -24.14 20.06 -39.18
C ASP A 227 -22.93 20.87 -39.62
N LYS A 228 -22.46 21.81 -38.79
CA LYS A 228 -21.23 22.61 -39.01
C LYS A 228 -20.04 22.09 -38.19
N ASP A 229 -20.15 20.86 -37.67
CA ASP A 229 -19.13 20.22 -36.83
C ASP A 229 -18.78 20.99 -35.53
N TRP A 230 -19.72 21.77 -35.01
CA TRP A 230 -19.55 22.48 -33.74
C TRP A 230 -20.44 21.86 -32.65
N GLY A 231 -19.93 21.72 -31.44
CA GLY A 231 -20.70 21.17 -30.33
C GLY A 231 -19.92 20.93 -29.04
N ILE A 232 -20.30 19.84 -28.34
CA ILE A 232 -19.76 19.44 -27.04
C ILE A 232 -19.04 18.10 -27.14
N GLY A 233 -17.84 18.02 -26.54
CA GLY A 233 -17.12 16.80 -26.30
C GLY A 233 -17.19 16.37 -24.83
N ILE A 234 -17.26 15.06 -24.60
CA ILE A 234 -17.26 14.40 -23.32
C ILE A 234 -16.16 13.34 -23.33
N HIS A 235 -15.18 13.44 -22.43
CA HIS A 235 -14.12 12.44 -22.25
C HIS A 235 -14.24 11.86 -20.84
N THR A 236 -14.31 10.52 -20.73
CA THR A 236 -14.43 9.79 -19.47
C THR A 236 -13.34 8.73 -19.41
N PRO A 237 -12.21 9.02 -18.76
CA PRO A 237 -11.06 8.13 -18.72
C PRO A 237 -11.39 6.71 -18.27
N GLY A 238 -10.83 5.70 -18.95
CA GLY A 238 -11.04 4.29 -18.66
C GLY A 238 -12.46 3.79 -18.87
N THR A 239 -13.25 4.48 -19.72
CA THR A 239 -14.62 4.08 -20.06
C THR A 239 -14.79 4.00 -21.57
N SER A 240 -14.65 2.79 -22.11
CA SER A 240 -14.69 2.52 -23.54
C SER A 240 -16.09 2.24 -24.09
N GLN A 241 -17.10 2.06 -23.23
CA GLN A 241 -18.45 1.73 -23.62
C GLN A 241 -19.42 2.87 -23.25
N PHE A 242 -20.39 3.12 -24.11
CA PHE A 242 -21.44 4.11 -23.86
C PHE A 242 -22.81 3.65 -24.37
N THR A 243 -23.89 4.22 -23.80
CA THR A 243 -25.22 4.16 -24.34
C THR A 243 -25.61 5.52 -24.91
N CYS A 244 -26.42 5.53 -25.97
CA CYS A 244 -26.88 6.77 -26.59
C CYS A 244 -28.28 6.62 -27.20
N TYR A 245 -28.96 7.74 -27.34
CA TYR A 245 -30.18 7.82 -28.12
C TYR A 245 -30.48 9.27 -28.51
N ARG A 246 -31.50 9.41 -29.38
CA ARG A 246 -32.08 10.69 -29.72
C ARG A 246 -33.59 10.64 -29.54
N PHE A 247 -34.09 11.51 -28.66
CA PHE A 247 -35.53 11.63 -28.39
C PHE A 247 -36.12 12.82 -29.15
N LYS A 248 -37.12 12.59 -29.97
CA LYS A 248 -37.74 13.64 -30.78
C LYS A 248 -38.73 14.52 -29.99
N GLY A 249 -39.37 13.98 -28.95
CA GLY A 249 -40.37 14.67 -28.16
C GLY A 249 -41.46 15.28 -29.06
N ASN A 250 -41.83 16.55 -28.81
CA ASN A 250 -42.72 17.35 -29.66
C ASN A 250 -41.97 18.20 -30.71
N GLY A 251 -40.67 17.89 -30.95
CA GLY A 251 -39.81 18.58 -31.90
C GLY A 251 -39.15 19.87 -31.40
N LYS A 252 -39.54 20.40 -30.25
CA LYS A 252 -38.90 21.60 -29.68
C LYS A 252 -37.49 21.31 -29.15
N SER A 253 -36.50 22.00 -29.70
CA SER A 253 -35.11 21.98 -29.26
C SER A 253 -34.82 23.11 -28.23
N GLY A 254 -33.59 23.18 -27.78
CA GLY A 254 -33.10 24.14 -26.76
C GLY A 254 -33.07 23.55 -25.34
N PRO A 255 -32.56 24.31 -24.38
CA PRO A 255 -32.43 23.87 -23.00
C PRO A 255 -33.73 23.38 -22.34
N HIS A 256 -34.83 24.01 -22.67
CA HIS A 256 -36.17 23.66 -22.18
C HIS A 256 -37.02 22.91 -23.23
N GLY A 257 -36.44 22.49 -24.34
CA GLY A 257 -37.12 21.73 -25.38
C GLY A 257 -37.33 20.28 -24.99
N SER A 258 -38.45 19.68 -25.40
CA SER A 258 -38.70 18.26 -25.13
C SER A 258 -37.82 17.30 -25.95
N ALA A 259 -37.29 17.78 -27.11
CA ALA A 259 -36.32 17.02 -27.90
C ALA A 259 -34.94 17.11 -27.31
N CYS A 260 -34.19 16.00 -27.32
CA CYS A 260 -32.79 15.97 -26.85
C CYS A 260 -31.97 14.89 -27.56
N SER A 261 -30.66 15.07 -27.54
CA SER A 261 -29.67 14.03 -27.77
C SER A 261 -29.08 13.59 -26.44
N TYR A 262 -28.78 12.29 -26.30
CA TYR A 262 -28.34 11.70 -25.06
C TYR A 262 -27.15 10.79 -25.28
N VAL A 263 -26.18 10.85 -24.37
CA VAL A 263 -25.11 9.88 -24.26
C VAL A 263 -24.72 9.67 -22.78
N ALA A 264 -24.41 8.44 -22.42
CA ALA A 264 -23.82 8.13 -21.14
C ALA A 264 -22.69 7.13 -21.31
N PRO A 265 -21.44 7.46 -20.97
CA PRO A 265 -20.41 6.49 -20.68
C PRO A 265 -20.90 5.54 -19.59
N ILE A 266 -20.68 4.23 -19.78
CA ILE A 266 -21.21 3.21 -18.86
C ILE A 266 -20.12 2.29 -18.33
N ARG A 267 -20.27 1.91 -17.05
CA ARG A 267 -19.52 0.80 -16.44
C ARG A 267 -20.50 -0.17 -15.80
N THR A 268 -20.26 -1.46 -16.02
CA THR A 268 -21.09 -2.50 -15.44
C THR A 268 -20.57 -2.86 -14.06
N LEU A 269 -21.33 -2.51 -13.03
CA LEU A 269 -20.96 -2.82 -11.64
C LEU A 269 -22.20 -2.99 -10.75
N ARG A 270 -22.00 -3.68 -9.64
CA ARG A 270 -23.04 -3.97 -8.65
C ARG A 270 -22.96 -2.98 -7.49
N LEU A 271 -24.11 -2.44 -7.08
CA LEU A 271 -24.22 -1.66 -5.85
C LEU A 271 -24.14 -2.59 -4.64
N GLN A 272 -23.12 -2.43 -3.80
CA GLN A 272 -22.88 -3.20 -2.60
C GLN A 272 -22.78 -2.27 -1.39
N GLN A 273 -23.14 -2.75 -0.22
CA GLN A 273 -23.03 -1.96 1.01
C GLN A 273 -21.57 -1.53 1.26
N GLY A 274 -21.37 -0.25 1.56
CA GLY A 274 -20.05 0.35 1.78
C GLY A 274 -19.29 0.68 0.49
N ARG A 275 -19.89 0.43 -0.70
CA ARG A 275 -19.20 0.72 -1.96
C ARG A 275 -19.09 2.22 -2.21
N VAL A 276 -17.88 2.65 -2.57
CA VAL A 276 -17.60 3.99 -3.10
C VAL A 276 -17.35 3.84 -4.60
N ILE A 277 -18.06 4.62 -5.41
CA ILE A 277 -17.88 4.71 -6.87
C ILE A 277 -17.35 6.09 -7.17
N GLU A 278 -16.14 6.17 -7.71
CA GLU A 278 -15.50 7.41 -8.14
C GLU A 278 -15.21 7.35 -9.63
N TYR A 279 -15.40 8.49 -10.29
CA TYR A 279 -15.01 8.69 -11.68
C TYR A 279 -14.84 10.18 -11.95
N GLU A 280 -14.13 10.48 -13.02
CA GLU A 280 -13.96 11.83 -13.53
C GLU A 280 -14.35 11.89 -15.00
N PHE A 281 -14.76 13.06 -15.45
CA PHE A 281 -15.00 13.35 -16.85
C PHE A 281 -14.67 14.78 -17.19
N PHE A 282 -14.44 15.01 -18.48
CA PHE A 282 -14.03 16.31 -18.99
C PHE A 282 -15.00 16.75 -20.09
N LEU A 283 -15.35 18.04 -20.05
CA LEU A 283 -16.21 18.67 -21.03
C LEU A 283 -15.47 19.75 -21.78
N THR A 284 -15.69 19.86 -23.09
CA THR A 284 -15.17 20.98 -23.89
C THR A 284 -16.15 21.33 -25.02
N LEU A 285 -16.07 22.58 -25.48
CA LEU A 285 -16.88 23.11 -26.59
C LEU A 285 -15.98 23.50 -27.76
N GLY A 286 -16.47 23.39 -28.95
CA GLY A 286 -15.77 23.87 -30.15
C GLY A 286 -16.09 23.06 -31.39
N SER A 287 -15.32 23.30 -32.45
CA SER A 287 -15.34 22.44 -33.63
C SER A 287 -14.86 21.02 -33.27
N LEU A 288 -15.30 20.01 -34.03
CA LEU A 288 -14.87 18.64 -33.84
C LEU A 288 -13.32 18.49 -33.82
N LYS A 289 -12.64 19.29 -34.66
CA LYS A 289 -11.17 19.36 -34.71
C LYS A 289 -10.58 19.88 -33.40
N GLU A 290 -11.17 20.92 -32.80
CA GLU A 290 -10.71 21.46 -31.52
C GLU A 290 -10.97 20.50 -30.36
N ILE A 291 -12.16 19.86 -30.33
CA ILE A 291 -12.52 18.85 -29.36
C ILE A 291 -11.50 17.70 -29.38
N GLY A 292 -11.25 17.14 -30.57
CA GLY A 292 -10.28 16.06 -30.74
C GLY A 292 -8.86 16.46 -30.29
N ARG A 293 -8.39 17.64 -30.69
CA ARG A 293 -7.06 18.15 -30.29
C ARG A 293 -6.96 18.30 -28.77
N ARG A 294 -7.99 18.85 -28.10
CA ARG A 294 -7.98 19.04 -26.63
C ARG A 294 -7.97 17.69 -25.89
N PHE A 295 -8.75 16.71 -26.35
CA PHE A 295 -8.79 15.39 -25.72
C PHE A 295 -7.51 14.58 -25.98
N VAL A 296 -6.88 14.69 -27.14
CA VAL A 296 -5.56 14.11 -27.41
C VAL A 296 -4.52 14.71 -26.45
N ALA A 297 -4.50 16.04 -26.29
CA ALA A 297 -3.59 16.71 -25.36
C ALA A 297 -3.85 16.31 -23.91
N LEU A 298 -5.13 16.21 -23.50
CA LEU A 298 -5.53 15.79 -22.16
C LEU A 298 -5.10 14.35 -21.87
N ARG A 299 -5.35 13.41 -22.81
CA ARG A 299 -4.90 12.01 -22.68
C ARG A 299 -3.38 11.90 -22.58
N LYS A 300 -2.65 12.68 -23.38
CA LYS A 300 -1.19 12.74 -23.28
C LYS A 300 -0.75 13.23 -21.89
N LYS A 301 -1.35 14.32 -21.37
CA LYS A 301 -1.09 14.85 -20.01
C LYS A 301 -1.42 13.78 -18.95
N GLN A 302 -2.53 13.06 -19.08
CA GLN A 302 -2.91 11.97 -18.18
C GLN A 302 -1.96 10.77 -18.26
N GLN A 303 -1.53 10.37 -19.45
CA GLN A 303 -0.54 9.31 -19.66
C GLN A 303 0.83 9.70 -19.10
N GLU A 304 1.24 10.95 -19.28
CA GLU A 304 2.48 11.49 -18.70
C GLU A 304 2.40 11.54 -17.17
N ALA A 305 1.26 11.94 -16.62
CA ALA A 305 1.01 11.90 -15.18
C ALA A 305 0.98 10.45 -14.63
N ALA A 306 0.37 9.52 -15.36
CA ALA A 306 0.39 8.10 -15.03
C ALA A 306 1.82 7.51 -15.13
N ARG A 307 2.59 7.89 -16.17
CA ARG A 307 4.01 7.54 -16.29
C ARG A 307 4.86 8.18 -15.19
N ALA A 308 4.55 9.40 -14.76
CA ALA A 308 5.23 10.06 -13.64
C ALA A 308 4.88 9.39 -12.30
N LYS A 309 3.64 8.93 -12.11
CA LYS A 309 3.26 8.04 -10.98
C LYS A 309 3.97 6.70 -11.07
N ASN A 310 4.12 6.12 -12.26
CA ASN A 310 4.90 4.89 -12.49
C ASN A 310 6.43 5.06 -12.38
N ARG A 311 6.95 6.28 -12.16
CA ARG A 311 8.36 6.48 -11.78
C ARG A 311 8.64 6.16 -10.32
N ARG A 312 7.62 6.11 -9.46
CA ARG A 312 7.75 5.56 -8.11
C ARG A 312 7.86 4.05 -8.23
N PRO A 313 8.85 3.40 -7.60
CA PRO A 313 9.02 1.97 -7.73
C PRO A 313 7.88 1.22 -7.05
N ASN A 314 7.55 0.05 -7.56
CA ASN A 314 6.92 -0.95 -6.72
C ASN A 314 7.93 -1.40 -5.66
N ILE A 315 7.44 -1.80 -4.50
CA ILE A 315 8.29 -2.23 -3.39
C ILE A 315 7.78 -3.58 -2.89
N ILE A 316 8.67 -4.56 -2.84
CA ILE A 316 8.41 -5.89 -2.30
C ILE A 316 9.42 -6.15 -1.19
N MET A 317 8.93 -6.34 0.04
CA MET A 317 9.74 -6.82 1.16
C MET A 317 9.41 -8.28 1.43
N VAL A 318 10.33 -9.17 1.11
CA VAL A 318 10.25 -10.60 1.44
C VAL A 318 10.94 -10.78 2.79
N PHE A 319 10.16 -11.21 3.79
CA PHE A 319 10.60 -11.32 5.17
C PHE A 319 10.30 -12.71 5.69
N THR A 320 11.33 -13.50 5.91
CA THR A 320 11.22 -14.89 6.37
C THR A 320 11.23 -15.01 7.89
N ASP A 321 11.02 -16.18 8.43
CA ASP A 321 10.91 -16.44 9.86
C ASP A 321 11.89 -17.55 10.26
N ASP A 322 12.83 -17.22 11.15
CA ASP A 322 13.86 -18.15 11.65
C ASP A 322 14.87 -18.64 10.58
N TRP A 323 15.09 -17.90 9.51
CA TRP A 323 16.07 -18.27 8.47
C TRP A 323 17.48 -17.78 8.87
N GLY A 324 18.34 -18.75 9.19
CA GLY A 324 19.70 -18.48 9.62
C GLY A 324 20.64 -18.03 8.51
N TYR A 325 21.71 -17.35 8.92
CA TYR A 325 22.74 -16.82 8.02
C TYR A 325 23.37 -17.87 7.11
N GLY A 326 23.56 -19.10 7.62
CA GLY A 326 24.21 -20.20 6.88
C GLY A 326 23.42 -20.68 5.65
N ASP A 327 22.13 -20.44 5.60
CA ASP A 327 21.22 -21.07 4.65
C ASP A 327 20.93 -20.25 3.38
N LEU A 328 21.82 -19.33 3.01
CA LEU A 328 21.78 -18.67 1.70
C LEU A 328 22.92 -19.23 0.81
N GLY A 329 22.58 -19.80 -0.36
CA GLY A 329 23.54 -20.38 -1.30
C GLY A 329 24.62 -19.39 -1.76
N ALA A 330 24.26 -18.13 -1.97
CA ALA A 330 25.19 -17.08 -2.35
C ALA A 330 26.34 -16.86 -1.35
N PHE A 331 26.17 -17.23 -0.07
CA PHE A 331 27.25 -17.15 0.94
C PHE A 331 28.20 -18.34 0.88
N LYS A 332 27.79 -19.46 0.27
CA LYS A 332 28.60 -20.70 0.12
C LYS A 332 29.09 -21.27 1.47
N ASN A 333 28.37 -21.02 2.55
CA ASN A 333 28.73 -21.50 3.90
C ASN A 333 28.48 -23.01 4.06
N LEU A 334 27.42 -23.52 3.45
CA LEU A 334 26.94 -24.90 3.58
C LEU A 334 26.67 -25.49 2.19
N SER A 335 27.13 -26.75 1.99
CA SER A 335 27.01 -27.43 0.69
C SER A 335 25.63 -28.04 0.40
N ASP A 336 24.81 -28.22 1.44
CA ASP A 336 23.45 -28.80 1.33
C ASP A 336 22.39 -27.77 0.99
N VAL A 337 22.71 -26.46 0.98
CA VAL A 337 21.76 -25.37 0.71
C VAL A 337 21.54 -25.21 -0.79
N LYS A 338 20.27 -25.06 -1.20
CA LYS A 338 19.87 -24.82 -2.60
C LYS A 338 18.90 -23.67 -2.69
N THR A 339 19.42 -22.48 -3.02
CA THR A 339 18.63 -21.24 -3.20
C THR A 339 18.90 -20.54 -4.54
N PRO A 340 18.74 -21.24 -5.70
CA PRO A 340 19.19 -20.73 -7.00
C PRO A 340 18.52 -19.43 -7.44
N HIS A 341 17.29 -19.16 -7.01
CA HIS A 341 16.59 -17.91 -7.37
C HIS A 341 17.06 -16.73 -6.53
N LEU A 342 17.31 -16.91 -5.23
CA LEU A 342 17.90 -15.89 -4.36
C LEU A 342 19.35 -15.64 -4.73
N ASP A 343 20.10 -16.68 -5.10
CA ASP A 343 21.48 -16.55 -5.60
C ASP A 343 21.49 -15.68 -6.86
N LYS A 344 20.60 -15.96 -7.81
CA LYS A 344 20.41 -15.14 -9.01
C LYS A 344 19.96 -13.70 -8.67
N LEU A 345 19.08 -13.52 -7.68
CA LEU A 345 18.66 -12.19 -7.23
C LEU A 345 19.86 -11.41 -6.68
N SER A 346 20.77 -12.06 -5.95
CA SER A 346 22.01 -11.44 -5.46
C SER A 346 22.98 -11.05 -6.59
N GLU A 347 23.09 -11.86 -7.62
CA GLU A 347 23.87 -11.56 -8.84
C GLU A 347 23.28 -10.37 -9.61
N GLN A 348 21.96 -10.22 -9.61
CA GLN A 348 21.23 -9.15 -10.28
C GLN A 348 21.03 -7.89 -9.40
N GLY A 349 21.58 -7.89 -8.20
CA GLY A 349 21.41 -6.84 -7.23
C GLY A 349 22.58 -6.65 -6.30
N VAL A 350 22.28 -6.38 -5.03
CA VAL A 350 23.24 -6.13 -3.97
C VAL A 350 23.08 -7.19 -2.87
N LEU A 351 24.18 -7.90 -2.58
CA LEU A 351 24.28 -8.83 -1.48
C LEU A 351 24.93 -8.15 -0.27
N PHE A 352 24.28 -8.19 0.90
CA PHE A 352 24.83 -7.66 2.13
C PHE A 352 25.35 -8.81 3.01
N THR A 353 26.61 -8.76 3.39
CA THR A 353 27.20 -9.78 4.25
C THR A 353 27.08 -9.45 5.73
N ASP A 354 26.93 -8.17 6.07
CA ASP A 354 26.84 -7.65 7.44
C ASP A 354 25.47 -6.96 7.66
N ALA A 355 24.39 -7.73 7.46
CA ALA A 355 23.03 -7.24 7.60
C ALA A 355 22.41 -7.72 8.92
N TYR A 356 21.78 -6.80 9.63
CA TYR A 356 21.23 -7.03 10.95
C TYR A 356 19.74 -6.79 11.01
N VAL A 357 19.10 -7.47 11.96
CA VAL A 357 17.73 -7.17 12.39
C VAL A 357 17.75 -6.50 13.77
N THR A 358 16.63 -5.88 14.18
CA THR A 358 16.59 -5.06 15.39
C THR A 358 16.39 -5.84 16.69
N ALA A 359 16.06 -7.13 16.57
CA ALA A 359 15.90 -8.04 17.70
C ALA A 359 16.15 -9.49 17.28
N PRO A 360 16.61 -10.35 18.20
CA PRO A 360 16.79 -11.78 17.94
C PRO A 360 15.47 -12.57 18.07
N GLN A 361 14.31 -11.93 17.85
CA GLN A 361 12.98 -12.53 17.99
C GLN A 361 11.98 -11.87 17.05
N CYS A 362 11.02 -12.65 16.55
CA CYS A 362 10.13 -12.29 15.45
C CYS A 362 9.29 -11.01 15.68
N SER A 363 8.40 -10.94 16.68
CA SER A 363 7.52 -9.76 16.84
C SER A 363 8.26 -8.44 17.00
N PRO A 364 9.26 -8.32 17.89
CA PRO A 364 10.01 -7.07 18.01
C PRO A 364 10.79 -6.72 16.73
N SER A 365 11.38 -7.68 16.03
CA SER A 365 12.06 -7.43 14.76
C SER A 365 11.09 -6.93 13.68
N ARG A 366 9.89 -7.54 13.58
CA ARG A 366 8.82 -7.09 12.68
C ARG A 366 8.32 -5.69 13.03
N ALA A 367 8.19 -5.36 14.32
CA ALA A 367 7.84 -4.01 14.78
C ALA A 367 8.91 -2.98 14.38
N GLY A 368 10.19 -3.32 14.54
CA GLY A 368 11.30 -2.48 14.10
C GLY A 368 11.25 -2.22 12.59
N LEU A 369 11.19 -3.30 11.78
CA LEU A 369 11.11 -3.18 10.32
C LEU A 369 9.95 -2.28 9.90
N LEU A 370 8.73 -2.58 10.34
CA LEU A 370 7.53 -1.89 9.82
C LEU A 370 7.38 -0.46 10.32
N THR A 371 8.01 -0.08 11.44
CA THR A 371 8.03 1.30 11.93
C THR A 371 9.24 2.10 11.45
N GLY A 372 10.32 1.42 11.01
CA GLY A 372 11.61 2.04 10.70
C GLY A 372 12.32 2.60 11.92
N ARG A 373 11.95 2.13 13.14
CA ARG A 373 12.44 2.63 14.43
C ARG A 373 12.89 1.48 15.31
N TYR A 374 13.87 1.72 16.14
CA TYR A 374 14.17 0.79 17.22
C TYR A 374 12.93 0.62 18.11
N GLN A 375 12.36 -0.57 18.10
CA GLN A 375 11.09 -0.88 18.77
C GLN A 375 11.20 -0.76 20.31
N GLN A 376 12.39 -0.83 20.86
CA GLN A 376 12.67 -0.59 22.28
C GLN A 376 12.37 0.86 22.70
N ARG A 377 12.34 1.82 21.78
CA ARG A 377 11.97 3.21 22.06
C ARG A 377 10.52 3.35 22.52
N PHE A 378 9.67 2.42 22.11
CA PHE A 378 8.26 2.40 22.53
C PHE A 378 7.91 1.18 23.39
N GLY A 379 8.90 0.48 23.95
CA GLY A 379 8.71 -0.58 24.94
C GLY A 379 8.27 -1.92 24.36
N PHE A 380 8.77 -2.26 23.16
CA PHE A 380 8.45 -3.51 22.47
C PHE A 380 9.73 -4.36 22.33
N ASP A 381 10.19 -4.94 23.42
CA ASP A 381 11.45 -5.70 23.46
C ASP A 381 11.24 -7.18 23.10
N THR A 382 10.05 -7.74 23.42
CA THR A 382 9.78 -9.19 23.36
C THR A 382 8.38 -9.47 22.83
N ILE A 383 8.06 -10.75 22.51
CA ILE A 383 6.68 -11.15 22.09
C ILE A 383 5.60 -10.81 23.14
N PRO A 384 5.82 -10.98 24.47
CA PRO A 384 4.88 -10.54 25.49
C PRO A 384 4.50 -9.04 25.45
N ASP A 385 5.31 -8.20 24.81
CA ASP A 385 5.03 -6.77 24.67
C ASP A 385 4.05 -6.44 23.53
N CYS A 386 3.59 -7.46 22.76
CA CYS A 386 2.50 -7.28 21.81
C CYS A 386 1.25 -6.72 22.48
N PRO A 387 0.47 -5.89 21.80
CA PRO A 387 0.55 -5.53 20.38
C PRO A 387 1.46 -4.33 20.08
N LEU A 388 1.77 -4.13 18.77
CA LEU A 388 2.40 -2.90 18.32
C LEU A 388 1.53 -1.68 18.67
N PRO A 389 2.04 -0.70 19.43
CA PRO A 389 1.23 0.44 19.86
C PRO A 389 0.62 1.21 18.67
N LEU A 390 -0.64 1.59 18.78
CA LEU A 390 -1.38 2.25 17.69
C LEU A 390 -0.84 3.63 17.33
N ASN A 391 -0.15 4.30 18.24
CA ASN A 391 0.49 5.59 18.01
C ASN A 391 1.87 5.51 17.33
N GLN A 392 2.32 4.31 16.92
CA GLN A 392 3.56 4.15 16.16
C GLN A 392 3.22 4.00 14.67
N PRO A 393 3.49 5.01 13.83
CA PRO A 393 3.17 4.93 12.41
C PRO A 393 4.02 3.86 11.73
N THR A 394 3.38 3.09 10.86
CA THR A 394 4.02 2.05 10.07
C THR A 394 4.43 2.57 8.69
N ILE A 395 5.31 1.85 8.01
CA ILE A 395 5.68 2.10 6.61
C ILE A 395 4.44 2.18 5.70
N THR A 396 3.44 1.32 5.94
CA THR A 396 2.21 1.26 5.13
C THR A 396 1.33 2.47 5.28
N GLU A 397 1.17 2.99 6.50
CA GLU A 397 0.44 4.23 6.75
C GLU A 397 1.11 5.41 6.03
N ARG A 398 2.44 5.47 6.02
CA ARG A 398 3.22 6.48 5.31
C ARG A 398 3.16 6.32 3.79
N LEU A 399 3.30 5.10 3.25
CA LEU A 399 3.22 4.83 1.81
C LEU A 399 1.82 5.09 1.24
N LYS A 400 0.79 4.82 2.03
CA LYS A 400 -0.59 5.10 1.65
C LYS A 400 -0.83 6.59 1.44
N SER A 401 -0.20 7.48 2.22
CA SER A 401 -0.32 8.93 2.07
C SER A 401 0.16 9.45 0.72
N VAL A 402 1.04 8.70 0.05
CA VAL A 402 1.55 9.01 -1.29
C VAL A 402 0.95 8.12 -2.39
N GLY A 403 -0.14 7.42 -2.10
CA GLY A 403 -0.96 6.72 -3.09
C GLY A 403 -0.51 5.31 -3.46
N TYR A 404 0.29 4.64 -2.63
CA TYR A 404 0.61 3.23 -2.80
C TYR A 404 -0.57 2.33 -2.47
N ALA A 405 -0.80 1.31 -3.30
CA ALA A 405 -1.57 0.15 -2.91
C ALA A 405 -0.70 -0.71 -1.97
N THR A 406 -1.25 -1.10 -0.81
CA THR A 406 -0.47 -1.78 0.23
C THR A 406 -1.02 -3.17 0.51
N GLY A 407 -0.18 -4.19 0.40
CA GLY A 407 -0.52 -5.59 0.61
C GLY A 407 0.33 -6.28 1.66
N MET A 408 -0.31 -7.18 2.43
CA MET A 408 0.35 -8.04 3.40
C MET A 408 -0.03 -9.50 3.16
N VAL A 409 0.95 -10.38 3.10
CA VAL A 409 0.76 -11.83 2.97
C VAL A 409 1.58 -12.56 4.01
N GLY A 410 0.98 -13.52 4.71
CA GLY A 410 1.66 -14.42 5.63
C GLY A 410 1.61 -14.00 7.09
N LYS A 411 2.74 -13.96 7.78
CA LYS A 411 2.86 -13.72 9.23
C LYS A 411 2.79 -12.24 9.59
N TRP A 412 1.78 -11.86 10.38
CA TRP A 412 1.68 -10.53 10.97
C TRP A 412 2.41 -10.44 12.31
N HIS A 413 1.90 -11.12 13.33
CA HIS A 413 2.48 -11.30 14.66
C HIS A 413 2.75 -10.00 15.43
N LEU A 414 1.94 -8.97 15.19
CA LEU A 414 1.99 -7.67 15.88
C LEU A 414 0.66 -7.31 16.57
N GLU A 415 -0.31 -8.22 16.53
CA GLU A 415 -1.57 -8.18 17.26
C GLU A 415 -1.39 -8.70 18.71
N PRO A 416 -2.36 -8.45 19.62
CA PRO A 416 -2.40 -9.09 20.92
C PRO A 416 -2.43 -10.62 20.77
N ASN A 417 -1.65 -11.31 21.56
CA ASN A 417 -1.52 -12.78 21.52
C ASN A 417 -1.66 -13.39 22.93
N ALA A 418 -1.53 -14.71 23.01
CA ALA A 418 -1.67 -15.44 24.28
C ALA A 418 -0.65 -15.07 25.37
N LEU A 419 0.41 -14.33 25.04
CA LEU A 419 1.44 -13.87 25.98
C LEU A 419 1.31 -12.39 26.33
N SER A 420 0.38 -11.64 25.73
CA SER A 420 0.18 -10.20 25.90
C SER A 420 -0.50 -9.84 27.23
N LEU A 421 0.04 -10.31 28.35
CA LEU A 421 -0.53 -10.12 29.68
C LEU A 421 -0.63 -8.65 30.10
N LYS A 422 0.37 -7.83 29.75
CA LYS A 422 0.38 -6.40 30.03
C LYS A 422 -0.81 -5.71 29.35
N TRP A 423 -0.95 -5.91 28.04
CA TRP A 423 -2.07 -5.38 27.28
C TRP A 423 -3.42 -5.88 27.81
N ALA A 424 -3.52 -7.18 28.16
CA ALA A 424 -4.76 -7.77 28.64
C ALA A 424 -5.21 -7.19 29.99
N ARG A 425 -4.30 -6.83 30.89
CA ARG A 425 -4.64 -6.19 32.17
C ARG A 425 -5.34 -4.84 31.97
N GLU A 426 -5.02 -4.13 30.89
CA GLU A 426 -5.57 -2.82 30.57
C GLU A 426 -6.85 -2.91 29.71
N HIS A 427 -6.97 -3.91 28.82
CA HIS A 427 -8.00 -3.95 27.80
C HIS A 427 -8.96 -5.13 27.92
N GLN A 428 -8.55 -6.23 28.55
CA GLN A 428 -9.34 -7.47 28.67
C GLN A 428 -8.93 -8.28 29.91
N PRO A 429 -9.08 -7.77 31.14
CA PRO A 429 -8.65 -8.48 32.35
C PRO A 429 -9.37 -9.82 32.54
N ASP A 430 -10.62 -9.93 32.10
CA ASP A 430 -11.43 -11.16 32.11
C ASP A 430 -10.94 -12.22 31.12
N GLY A 431 -10.08 -11.88 30.18
CA GLY A 431 -9.46 -12.80 29.24
C GLY A 431 -8.22 -13.50 29.79
N ILE A 432 -7.74 -13.14 30.97
CA ILE A 432 -6.51 -13.71 31.55
C ILE A 432 -6.82 -15.05 32.20
N VAL A 433 -6.16 -16.11 31.72
CA VAL A 433 -6.28 -17.47 32.26
C VAL A 433 -4.87 -17.97 32.63
N GLY A 434 -4.55 -17.95 33.92
CA GLY A 434 -3.22 -18.26 34.41
C GLY A 434 -2.16 -17.31 33.86
N ARG A 435 -1.20 -17.85 33.11
CA ARG A 435 -0.12 -17.06 32.49
C ARG A 435 -0.37 -16.78 30.99
N ARG A 436 -1.61 -16.92 30.52
CA ARG A 436 -1.99 -16.72 29.12
C ARG A 436 -3.22 -15.83 29.00
N VAL A 437 -3.40 -15.28 27.80
CA VAL A 437 -4.56 -14.44 27.46
C VAL A 437 -5.38 -15.18 26.40
N ARG A 438 -6.69 -15.30 26.66
CA ARG A 438 -7.66 -15.67 25.63
C ARG A 438 -8.17 -14.39 24.97
N VAL A 439 -7.44 -13.95 23.94
CA VAL A 439 -7.72 -12.68 23.27
C VAL A 439 -9.06 -12.73 22.53
N ARG A 440 -9.95 -11.77 22.82
CA ARG A 440 -11.17 -11.54 22.04
C ARG A 440 -10.82 -10.84 20.73
N ARG A 441 -11.36 -11.35 19.63
CA ARG A 441 -11.03 -10.90 18.28
C ARG A 441 -11.36 -9.42 18.06
N GLU A 442 -12.49 -8.96 18.56
CA GLU A 442 -12.96 -7.58 18.42
C GLU A 442 -11.96 -6.58 19.00
N LEU A 443 -11.31 -6.95 20.12
CA LEU A 443 -10.28 -6.13 20.75
C LEU A 443 -8.92 -6.21 20.03
N ALA A 444 -8.69 -7.28 19.27
CA ALA A 444 -7.48 -7.42 18.45
C ALA A 444 -7.58 -6.73 17.09
N MET A 445 -8.77 -6.53 16.55
CA MET A 445 -9.00 -5.96 15.21
C MET A 445 -8.30 -4.61 14.94
N PRO A 446 -8.21 -3.66 15.91
CA PRO A 446 -7.46 -2.41 15.71
C PRO A 446 -5.97 -2.60 15.42
N TYR A 447 -5.42 -3.76 15.77
CA TYR A 447 -4.01 -4.11 15.59
C TYR A 447 -3.75 -5.00 14.37
N PHE A 448 -4.79 -5.38 13.63
CA PHE A 448 -4.68 -6.20 12.43
C PHE A 448 -4.19 -5.37 11.23
N PRO A 449 -3.65 -6.00 10.18
CA PRO A 449 -3.05 -5.31 9.04
C PRO A 449 -3.91 -4.23 8.42
N GLN A 450 -5.23 -4.47 8.26
CA GLN A 450 -6.14 -3.49 7.67
C GLN A 450 -6.24 -2.19 8.47
N ALA A 451 -6.16 -2.27 9.82
CA ALA A 451 -6.17 -1.11 10.69
C ALA A 451 -4.80 -0.41 10.75
N ARG A 452 -3.75 -1.08 10.27
CA ARG A 452 -2.37 -0.61 10.25
C ARG A 452 -1.89 -0.25 8.84
N GLY A 453 -2.82 0.21 7.99
CA GLY A 453 -2.54 0.81 6.70
C GLY A 453 -2.50 -0.15 5.50
N PHE A 454 -2.70 -1.45 5.66
CA PHE A 454 -2.77 -2.37 4.52
C PHE A 454 -4.16 -2.33 3.85
N ASN A 455 -4.18 -2.15 2.54
CA ASN A 455 -5.41 -2.20 1.74
C ASN A 455 -5.89 -3.62 1.53
N GLU A 456 -4.96 -4.53 1.25
CA GLU A 456 -5.19 -5.93 0.98
C GLU A 456 -4.34 -6.80 1.91
N PHE A 457 -4.90 -7.91 2.37
CA PHE A 457 -4.17 -8.81 3.25
C PHE A 457 -4.64 -10.25 3.11
N PHE A 458 -3.68 -11.16 3.23
CA PHE A 458 -3.85 -12.61 3.28
C PHE A 458 -3.02 -13.16 4.44
N MET A 459 -3.52 -12.97 5.66
CA MET A 459 -2.81 -13.25 6.91
C MET A 459 -3.14 -14.67 7.40
N GLY A 460 -2.15 -15.44 7.75
CA GLY A 460 -2.36 -16.77 8.33
C GLY A 460 -1.16 -17.67 8.19
N GLN A 461 -1.22 -18.80 8.88
CA GLN A 461 -0.08 -19.71 9.04
C GLN A 461 -0.29 -21.05 8.33
N ILE A 462 -1.23 -21.84 8.79
CA ILE A 462 -1.45 -23.21 8.34
C ILE A 462 -2.95 -23.40 8.16
N HIS A 463 -3.36 -23.73 6.95
CA HIS A 463 -4.72 -24.10 6.55
C HIS A 463 -5.82 -23.08 6.89
N ARG A 464 -5.53 -22.02 7.67
CA ARG A 464 -6.47 -20.98 8.04
C ARG A 464 -5.89 -19.60 7.81
N TYR A 465 -6.58 -18.85 6.98
CA TYR A 465 -6.16 -17.50 6.58
C TYR A 465 -7.28 -16.50 6.83
N TRP A 466 -6.88 -15.33 7.30
CA TRP A 466 -7.77 -14.18 7.40
C TRP A 466 -7.42 -13.21 6.29
N CYS A 467 -8.32 -13.04 5.32
CA CYS A 467 -8.00 -12.36 4.07
C CYS A 467 -9.19 -11.58 3.53
N ASN A 468 -8.92 -10.57 2.71
CA ASN A 468 -9.91 -9.77 2.00
C ASN A 468 -9.82 -9.91 0.47
N PHE A 469 -8.99 -10.81 -0.02
CA PHE A 469 -8.98 -11.29 -1.40
C PHE A 469 -8.65 -12.79 -1.41
N ASP A 470 -9.04 -13.49 -2.47
CA ASP A 470 -8.73 -14.90 -2.66
C ASP A 470 -7.52 -15.14 -3.58
N LEU A 471 -7.08 -16.39 -3.70
CA LEU A 471 -5.92 -16.77 -4.52
C LEU A 471 -6.17 -16.62 -6.03
N ALA A 472 -7.43 -16.54 -6.46
CA ALA A 472 -7.80 -16.22 -7.84
C ALA A 472 -7.82 -14.70 -8.12
N GLY A 473 -7.62 -13.89 -7.08
CA GLY A 473 -7.60 -12.44 -7.18
C GLY A 473 -8.99 -11.79 -7.09
N ASN A 474 -10.00 -12.48 -6.57
CA ASN A 474 -11.32 -11.89 -6.34
C ASN A 474 -11.38 -11.17 -5.00
N ASP A 475 -12.20 -10.11 -4.92
CA ASP A 475 -12.48 -9.42 -3.66
C ASP A 475 -13.30 -10.32 -2.73
N LEU A 476 -12.90 -10.38 -1.48
CA LEU A 476 -13.66 -10.91 -0.36
C LEU A 476 -14.22 -9.76 0.50
N LYS A 477 -14.67 -10.05 1.74
CA LYS A 477 -15.13 -9.02 2.67
C LYS A 477 -13.98 -8.05 2.97
N ARG A 478 -14.24 -6.76 2.89
CA ARG A 478 -13.24 -5.72 3.13
C ARG A 478 -12.59 -5.81 4.52
N GLU A 479 -13.35 -6.13 5.54
CA GLU A 479 -12.88 -6.36 6.92
C GLU A 479 -12.14 -7.68 7.09
N GLY A 480 -12.16 -8.52 6.07
CA GLY A 480 -11.61 -9.87 6.04
C GLY A 480 -12.63 -10.94 6.40
N GLN A 481 -12.32 -12.15 5.98
CA GLN A 481 -13.03 -13.36 6.36
C GLN A 481 -12.04 -14.52 6.50
N SER A 482 -12.44 -15.54 7.27
CA SER A 482 -11.65 -16.77 7.38
C SER A 482 -11.80 -17.60 6.11
N VAL A 483 -10.68 -18.04 5.57
CA VAL A 483 -10.60 -18.96 4.43
C VAL A 483 -9.77 -20.17 4.86
N GLU A 484 -10.25 -21.36 4.56
CA GLU A 484 -9.49 -22.61 4.73
C GLU A 484 -8.83 -22.97 3.42
N GLU A 485 -7.53 -23.30 3.48
CA GLU A 485 -6.73 -23.71 2.34
C GLU A 485 -5.74 -24.79 2.78
N ALA A 486 -5.94 -26.00 2.31
CA ALA A 486 -5.21 -27.17 2.77
C ALA A 486 -3.83 -27.39 2.09
N ARG A 487 -3.53 -26.61 1.04
CA ARG A 487 -2.24 -26.73 0.35
C ARG A 487 -1.08 -26.29 1.23
N PHE A 488 0.11 -26.66 0.82
CA PHE A 488 1.36 -26.30 1.49
C PHE A 488 1.49 -24.77 1.64
N ARG A 489 1.68 -24.33 2.89
CA ARG A 489 1.58 -22.90 3.28
C ARG A 489 2.51 -21.96 2.51
N VAL A 490 3.72 -22.43 2.12
CA VAL A 490 4.67 -21.59 1.38
C VAL A 490 4.16 -21.33 -0.04
N ASP A 491 3.60 -22.34 -0.70
CA ASP A 491 2.97 -22.19 -2.02
C ASP A 491 1.74 -21.27 -1.94
N VAL A 492 0.91 -21.43 -0.91
CA VAL A 492 -0.28 -20.57 -0.68
C VAL A 492 0.11 -19.12 -0.49
N GLN A 493 1.13 -18.84 0.34
CA GLN A 493 1.61 -17.47 0.56
C GLN A 493 2.23 -16.89 -0.72
N THR A 494 2.94 -17.70 -1.50
CA THR A 494 3.46 -17.29 -2.81
C THR A 494 2.32 -16.93 -3.77
N ASP A 495 1.30 -17.80 -3.88
CA ASP A 495 0.14 -17.57 -4.75
C ASP A 495 -0.64 -16.30 -4.36
N ALA A 496 -0.81 -16.06 -3.06
CA ALA A 496 -1.42 -14.83 -2.56
C ALA A 496 -0.58 -13.58 -2.93
N GLY A 497 0.76 -13.66 -2.83
CA GLY A 497 1.66 -12.60 -3.28
C GLY A 497 1.53 -12.33 -4.78
N LEU A 498 1.47 -13.37 -5.61
CA LEU A 498 1.27 -13.26 -7.06
C LEU A 498 -0.11 -12.67 -7.40
N ALA A 499 -1.17 -13.08 -6.69
CA ALA A 499 -2.51 -12.53 -6.85
C ALA A 499 -2.52 -11.03 -6.53
N PHE A 500 -1.91 -10.60 -5.42
CA PHE A 500 -1.77 -9.18 -5.05
C PHE A 500 -1.05 -8.39 -6.14
N ILE A 501 0.09 -8.87 -6.66
CA ILE A 501 0.84 -8.19 -7.71
C ILE A 501 -0.01 -8.00 -8.97
N ARG A 502 -0.70 -9.06 -9.44
CA ARG A 502 -1.57 -8.97 -10.63
C ARG A 502 -2.70 -7.96 -10.45
N ARG A 503 -3.27 -7.86 -9.26
CA ARG A 503 -4.35 -6.93 -8.92
C ARG A 503 -3.88 -5.47 -8.93
N ASN A 504 -2.61 -5.23 -8.56
CA ASN A 504 -2.08 -3.88 -8.31
C ASN A 504 -1.02 -3.42 -9.32
N LYS A 505 -0.67 -4.21 -10.34
CA LYS A 505 0.41 -3.94 -11.31
C LYS A 505 0.31 -2.62 -12.08
N SER A 506 -0.87 -2.02 -12.14
CA SER A 506 -1.12 -0.75 -12.84
C SER A 506 -0.81 0.51 -12.00
N HIS A 507 -0.48 0.33 -10.71
CA HIS A 507 -0.20 1.43 -9.77
C HIS A 507 1.03 1.09 -8.93
N PRO A 508 1.73 2.08 -8.35
CA PRO A 508 2.77 1.79 -7.37
C PRO A 508 2.17 1.00 -6.19
N PHE A 509 2.82 -0.10 -5.84
CA PHE A 509 2.39 -0.94 -4.75
C PHE A 509 3.53 -1.27 -3.78
N PHE A 510 3.15 -1.56 -2.54
CA PHE A 510 4.01 -2.13 -1.52
C PHE A 510 3.46 -3.49 -1.09
N LEU A 511 4.26 -4.53 -1.22
CA LEU A 511 3.95 -5.88 -0.75
C LEU A 511 4.90 -6.26 0.40
N TYR A 512 4.34 -6.51 1.57
CA TYR A 512 5.01 -7.17 2.69
C TYR A 512 4.70 -8.67 2.62
N LEU A 513 5.61 -9.44 2.03
CA LEU A 513 5.50 -10.89 1.90
C LEU A 513 6.26 -11.55 3.04
N ALA A 514 5.53 -11.85 4.11
CA ALA A 514 6.05 -12.34 5.37
C ALA A 514 5.85 -13.86 5.48
N TYR A 515 6.75 -14.63 4.89
CA TYR A 515 6.71 -16.09 4.99
C TYR A 515 6.85 -16.57 6.45
N TYR A 516 6.12 -17.63 6.78
CA TYR A 516 6.34 -18.35 8.04
C TYR A 516 7.54 -19.30 7.99
N ALA A 517 7.99 -19.67 6.81
CA ALA A 517 9.09 -20.61 6.61
C ALA A 517 10.46 -19.97 6.93
N PRO A 518 11.40 -20.77 7.47
CA PRO A 518 11.27 -22.19 7.85
C PRO A 518 10.75 -22.45 9.29
N HIS A 519 10.19 -21.46 10.00
CA HIS A 519 9.68 -21.61 11.38
C HIS A 519 8.74 -22.82 11.55
N VAL A 520 8.86 -23.49 12.66
CA VAL A 520 8.00 -24.63 13.05
C VAL A 520 6.48 -24.29 13.08
N PRO A 521 5.58 -25.30 12.91
CA PRO A 521 5.85 -26.71 12.64
C PRO A 521 6.43 -26.89 11.24
N LEU A 522 7.33 -27.85 11.11
CA LEU A 522 7.97 -28.15 9.83
C LEU A 522 7.04 -29.00 8.98
N GLU A 523 6.83 -28.60 7.75
CA GLU A 523 6.06 -29.31 6.74
C GLU A 523 6.62 -29.03 5.36
N ALA A 524 6.72 -30.05 4.52
CA ALA A 524 7.07 -29.87 3.12
C ALA A 524 6.42 -30.97 2.28
N THR A 525 6.17 -30.68 1.01
CA THR A 525 5.68 -31.70 0.07
C THR A 525 6.84 -32.46 -0.57
N ASP A 526 6.55 -33.63 -1.11
CA ASP A 526 7.54 -34.46 -1.82
C ASP A 526 8.25 -33.66 -2.94
N LYS A 527 7.53 -32.78 -3.61
CA LYS A 527 8.09 -31.85 -4.60
C LYS A 527 9.37 -31.15 -4.13
N TYR A 528 9.45 -30.79 -2.86
CA TYR A 528 10.59 -30.09 -2.27
C TYR A 528 11.51 -31.04 -1.51
N LEU A 529 10.97 -32.03 -0.82
CA LEU A 529 11.76 -33.04 -0.09
C LEU A 529 12.69 -33.84 -1.01
N ASP A 530 12.22 -34.25 -2.19
CA ASP A 530 13.00 -35.01 -3.18
C ASP A 530 14.22 -34.25 -3.73
N ARG A 531 14.29 -32.94 -3.51
CA ARG A 531 15.46 -32.14 -3.87
C ARG A 531 16.63 -32.34 -2.92
N PHE A 532 16.41 -32.95 -1.76
CA PHE A 532 17.40 -33.18 -0.71
C PHE A 532 17.56 -34.68 -0.40
N PRO A 533 18.05 -35.49 -1.36
CA PRO A 533 18.29 -36.91 -1.15
C PRO A 533 19.50 -37.13 -0.23
N GLY A 534 19.64 -38.36 0.25
CA GLY A 534 20.75 -38.78 1.11
C GLY A 534 20.42 -38.76 2.60
N GLU A 535 21.36 -39.18 3.43
CA GLU A 535 21.21 -39.19 4.89
C GLU A 535 21.45 -37.82 5.48
N MET A 536 20.45 -37.28 6.19
CA MET A 536 20.53 -36.09 7.03
C MET A 536 19.42 -36.12 8.07
N PRO A 537 19.52 -35.32 9.16
CA PRO A 537 18.43 -35.22 10.13
C PRO A 537 17.14 -34.77 9.44
N GLU A 538 16.01 -35.38 9.80
CA GLU A 538 14.71 -35.13 9.15
C GLU A 538 14.30 -33.64 9.26
N ARG A 539 14.55 -33.01 10.41
CA ARG A 539 14.28 -31.57 10.57
C ARG A 539 15.13 -30.73 9.63
N ARG A 540 16.42 -31.12 9.38
CA ARG A 540 17.27 -30.40 8.39
C ARG A 540 16.69 -30.54 6.99
N ARG A 541 16.31 -31.76 6.58
CA ARG A 541 15.71 -32.02 5.26
C ARG A 541 14.45 -31.18 5.06
N THR A 542 13.55 -31.24 6.04
CA THR A 542 12.29 -30.49 5.96
C THR A 542 12.52 -28.98 5.99
N GLY A 543 13.41 -28.48 6.85
CA GLY A 543 13.80 -27.08 6.88
C GLY A 543 14.38 -26.58 5.54
N LEU A 544 15.31 -27.37 4.95
CA LEU A 544 15.86 -27.08 3.63
C LEU A 544 14.81 -27.11 2.51
N ALA A 545 13.86 -28.05 2.58
CA ALA A 545 12.75 -28.11 1.64
C ALA A 545 11.83 -26.88 1.74
N MET A 546 11.55 -26.39 2.95
CA MET A 546 10.80 -25.14 3.17
C MET A 546 11.57 -23.92 2.67
N ILE A 547 12.87 -23.85 2.92
CA ILE A 547 13.77 -22.79 2.42
C ILE A 547 13.76 -22.77 0.89
N ASN A 548 13.89 -23.93 0.26
CA ASN A 548 13.87 -24.05 -1.19
C ASN A 548 12.49 -23.72 -1.79
N ALA A 549 11.40 -23.97 -1.07
CA ALA A 549 10.06 -23.54 -1.49
C ALA A 549 9.91 -22.01 -1.48
N VAL A 550 10.47 -21.33 -0.48
CA VAL A 550 10.52 -19.84 -0.45
C VAL A 550 11.36 -19.33 -1.62
N ASP A 551 12.52 -19.93 -1.88
CA ASP A 551 13.38 -19.58 -2.99
C ASP A 551 12.63 -19.70 -4.34
N GLU A 552 11.93 -20.83 -4.57
CA GLU A 552 11.07 -21.00 -5.76
C GLU A 552 9.96 -19.94 -5.81
N GLY A 553 9.36 -19.61 -4.66
CA GLY A 553 8.36 -18.56 -4.53
C GLY A 553 8.88 -17.19 -4.98
N VAL A 554 10.09 -16.82 -4.54
CA VAL A 554 10.77 -15.59 -5.00
C VAL A 554 11.02 -15.66 -6.51
N GLY A 555 11.48 -16.81 -7.03
CA GLY A 555 11.66 -17.01 -8.47
C GLY A 555 10.38 -16.80 -9.27
N ARG A 556 9.23 -17.29 -8.79
CA ARG A 556 7.92 -17.10 -9.41
C ARG A 556 7.48 -15.62 -9.40
N ILE A 557 7.76 -14.90 -8.30
CA ILE A 557 7.51 -13.45 -8.20
C ILE A 557 8.35 -12.69 -9.22
N MET A 558 9.65 -12.93 -9.26
CA MET A 558 10.54 -12.27 -10.22
C MET A 558 10.12 -12.54 -11.67
N LYS A 559 9.72 -13.78 -11.98
CA LYS A 559 9.18 -14.15 -13.29
C LYS A 559 7.94 -13.32 -13.63
N LEU A 560 6.97 -13.23 -12.71
CA LEU A 560 5.76 -12.42 -12.92
C LEU A 560 6.09 -10.93 -13.16
N LEU A 561 7.01 -10.35 -12.38
CA LEU A 561 7.42 -8.96 -12.56
C LEU A 561 8.01 -8.70 -13.96
N HIS A 562 8.78 -9.65 -14.50
CA HIS A 562 9.30 -9.60 -15.87
C HIS A 562 8.21 -9.76 -16.93
N GLU A 563 7.31 -10.72 -16.77
CA GLU A 563 6.18 -10.96 -17.68
C GLU A 563 5.24 -9.73 -17.76
N GLU A 564 5.05 -9.04 -16.64
CA GLU A 564 4.24 -7.82 -16.59
C GLU A 564 4.99 -6.54 -16.95
N GLY A 565 6.30 -6.64 -17.29
CA GLY A 565 7.13 -5.51 -17.69
C GLY A 565 7.38 -4.47 -16.60
N ILE A 566 7.29 -4.86 -15.32
CA ILE A 566 7.45 -3.96 -14.16
C ILE A 566 8.70 -4.27 -13.32
N ALA A 567 9.48 -5.29 -13.69
CA ALA A 567 10.66 -5.72 -12.95
C ALA A 567 11.69 -4.59 -12.77
N ASP A 568 11.98 -3.82 -13.81
CA ASP A 568 12.99 -2.76 -13.77
C ASP A 568 12.68 -1.68 -12.74
N ASN A 569 11.39 -1.37 -12.53
CA ASN A 569 10.94 -0.38 -11.56
C ASN A 569 10.34 -1.00 -10.30
N THR A 570 10.82 -2.15 -9.89
CA THR A 570 10.43 -2.81 -8.64
C THR A 570 11.65 -2.98 -7.75
N LEU A 571 11.61 -2.40 -6.54
CA LEU A 571 12.59 -2.61 -5.48
C LEU A 571 12.20 -3.85 -4.70
N VAL A 572 12.96 -4.94 -4.86
CA VAL A 572 12.79 -6.19 -4.13
C VAL A 572 13.85 -6.27 -3.03
N MET A 573 13.42 -6.46 -1.80
CA MET A 573 14.27 -6.59 -0.61
C MET A 573 13.96 -7.91 0.08
N PHE A 574 14.95 -8.75 0.30
CA PHE A 574 14.86 -10.03 1.01
C PHE A 574 15.66 -9.98 2.29
N THR A 575 15.12 -10.48 3.40
CA THR A 575 15.85 -10.77 4.66
C THR A 575 15.01 -11.67 5.58
N SER A 576 15.60 -12.14 6.70
CA SER A 576 14.93 -12.87 7.78
C SER A 576 14.60 -11.94 8.96
N ASP A 577 13.72 -12.38 9.88
CA ASP A 577 13.35 -11.60 11.06
C ASP A 577 14.29 -11.83 12.27
N ASN A 578 14.97 -12.96 12.32
CA ASN A 578 16.02 -13.30 13.29
C ASN A 578 16.81 -14.51 12.79
N GLY A 579 17.87 -14.85 13.49
CA GLY A 579 18.61 -16.07 13.20
C GLY A 579 17.87 -17.35 13.61
N ALA A 580 18.35 -18.49 13.12
CA ALA A 580 17.77 -19.79 13.39
C ALA A 580 17.85 -20.19 14.87
N PRO A 581 16.81 -20.84 15.45
CA PRO A 581 16.92 -21.51 16.73
C PRO A 581 17.69 -22.82 16.55
N LEU A 582 18.76 -23.04 17.31
CA LEU A 582 19.57 -24.27 17.24
C LEU A 582 19.30 -25.24 18.39
N GLY A 583 18.53 -24.81 19.40
CA GLY A 583 18.11 -25.63 20.52
C GLY A 583 19.08 -25.74 21.69
N ALA A 584 20.13 -24.90 21.76
CA ALA A 584 21.08 -24.89 22.88
C ALA A 584 20.40 -24.68 24.24
N GLN A 585 19.27 -24.01 24.27
CA GLN A 585 18.45 -23.86 25.48
C GLN A 585 17.98 -25.18 26.10
N THR A 586 17.93 -26.26 25.31
CA THR A 586 17.56 -27.61 25.79
C THR A 586 18.78 -28.43 26.19
N GLY A 587 19.99 -27.89 26.02
CA GLY A 587 21.25 -28.61 26.20
C GLY A 587 21.63 -29.52 25.03
N LYS A 588 20.87 -29.47 23.93
CA LYS A 588 21.11 -30.27 22.72
C LYS A 588 20.98 -29.38 21.49
N ILE A 589 22.09 -28.97 20.92
CA ILE A 589 22.11 -28.18 19.68
C ILE A 589 21.76 -29.07 18.50
N MET A 590 20.94 -28.54 17.57
CA MET A 590 20.54 -29.22 16.34
C MET A 590 19.97 -30.64 16.56
N ALA A 591 19.31 -30.85 17.70
CA ALA A 591 18.73 -32.14 18.01
C ALA A 591 17.28 -32.26 17.53
N ASP A 592 16.92 -33.44 17.01
CA ASP A 592 15.55 -33.81 16.67
C ASP A 592 14.78 -34.24 17.94
N VAL A 593 14.52 -33.27 18.84
CA VAL A 593 13.86 -33.55 20.12
C VAL A 593 12.33 -33.60 20.03
N LEU A 594 11.76 -33.15 18.93
CA LEU A 594 10.33 -33.19 18.65
C LEU A 594 10.07 -33.68 17.23
N PRO A 595 8.91 -34.34 16.95
CA PRO A 595 8.47 -34.57 15.58
C PRO A 595 8.43 -33.25 14.76
N VAL A 596 8.69 -33.35 13.45
CA VAL A 596 8.79 -32.20 12.55
C VAL A 596 7.54 -31.34 12.53
N ASP A 597 6.37 -31.93 12.67
CA ASP A 597 5.06 -31.29 12.65
C ASP A 597 4.67 -30.59 13.97
N LYS A 598 5.49 -30.72 15.02
CA LYS A 598 5.19 -30.12 16.33
C LYS A 598 6.01 -28.87 16.60
N PRO A 599 5.37 -27.77 17.04
CA PRO A 599 6.09 -26.63 17.55
C PRO A 599 6.75 -26.95 18.89
N GLY A 600 7.87 -26.30 19.19
CA GLY A 600 8.56 -26.46 20.46
C GLY A 600 9.94 -25.84 20.46
N PRO A 601 10.67 -25.92 21.58
CA PRO A 601 12.04 -25.42 21.72
C PRO A 601 13.05 -26.35 21.03
N ALA A 602 12.76 -26.76 19.82
CA ALA A 602 13.61 -27.63 19.01
C ALA A 602 14.15 -26.87 17.80
N TRP A 603 15.22 -27.39 17.25
CA TRP A 603 15.77 -26.94 15.99
C TRP A 603 14.74 -27.00 14.85
N ASP A 604 14.60 -25.91 14.07
CA ASP A 604 13.72 -25.84 12.90
C ASP A 604 14.38 -26.24 11.57
N GLY A 605 15.56 -26.81 11.64
CA GLY A 605 16.32 -27.26 10.48
C GLY A 605 17.19 -26.19 9.82
N SER A 606 17.04 -24.93 10.18
CA SER A 606 17.89 -23.85 9.69
C SER A 606 19.20 -23.70 10.47
N ARG A 607 20.24 -23.05 9.89
CA ARG A 607 21.59 -22.93 10.46
C ARG A 607 22.15 -21.52 10.34
N ASN A 608 22.94 -21.12 11.37
CA ASN A 608 23.57 -19.80 11.44
C ASN A 608 25.06 -19.80 11.01
N ASP A 609 25.60 -20.93 10.57
CA ASP A 609 27.03 -21.06 10.25
C ASP A 609 27.56 -19.93 9.35
N PRO A 610 28.78 -19.47 9.62
CA PRO A 610 29.69 -19.87 10.67
C PRO A 610 29.50 -19.08 11.98
N LEU A 611 28.43 -18.31 12.12
CA LEU A 611 28.20 -17.36 13.22
C LEU A 611 27.84 -18.07 14.53
N ALA A 612 28.35 -17.58 15.64
CA ALA A 612 27.99 -18.05 16.97
C ALA A 612 26.61 -17.53 17.40
N GLY A 613 25.89 -18.33 18.18
CA GLY A 613 24.60 -17.96 18.75
C GLY A 613 23.40 -18.36 17.92
N GLU A 614 22.23 -18.12 18.48
CA GLU A 614 20.94 -18.51 17.92
C GLU A 614 19.84 -17.52 18.28
N LYS A 615 18.62 -17.73 17.74
CA LYS A 615 17.41 -16.97 18.10
C LYS A 615 17.29 -16.75 19.61
N GLY A 616 17.14 -15.51 20.04
CA GLY A 616 17.10 -15.10 21.46
C GLY A 616 18.44 -14.56 21.98
N MET A 617 19.52 -14.62 21.20
CA MET A 617 20.83 -14.09 21.57
C MET A 617 21.18 -12.84 20.77
N LEU A 618 21.95 -11.92 21.39
CA LEU A 618 22.54 -10.78 20.69
C LEU A 618 23.93 -11.09 20.10
N ALA A 619 24.33 -12.36 20.10
CA ALA A 619 25.42 -12.86 19.28
C ALA A 619 25.09 -12.79 17.78
N GLU A 620 26.11 -12.83 16.92
CA GLU A 620 25.92 -12.68 15.47
C GLU A 620 24.86 -13.64 14.91
N GLY A 621 24.89 -14.92 15.29
CA GLY A 621 23.93 -15.91 14.83
C GLY A 621 22.47 -15.66 15.24
N GLY A 622 22.20 -14.75 16.19
CA GLY A 622 20.83 -14.39 16.58
C GLY A 622 20.26 -13.17 15.85
N ILE A 623 21.13 -12.25 15.41
CA ILE A 623 20.73 -10.94 14.88
C ILE A 623 21.23 -10.62 13.47
N ARG A 624 22.20 -11.38 12.93
CA ARG A 624 22.74 -11.21 11.58
C ARG A 624 22.10 -12.24 10.65
N GLY A 625 21.46 -11.77 9.59
CA GLY A 625 20.74 -12.60 8.63
C GLY A 625 21.14 -12.35 7.19
N PRO A 626 20.68 -13.18 6.26
CA PRO A 626 20.87 -12.91 4.84
C PRO A 626 20.07 -11.67 4.42
N MET A 627 20.65 -10.83 3.55
CA MET A 627 19.95 -9.69 2.97
C MET A 627 20.37 -9.47 1.53
N ILE A 628 19.36 -9.31 0.65
CA ILE A 628 19.55 -9.05 -0.78
C ILE A 628 18.59 -7.95 -1.21
N TRP A 629 19.10 -6.96 -1.95
CA TRP A 629 18.26 -5.93 -2.58
C TRP A 629 18.48 -5.93 -4.09
N SER A 630 17.39 -5.90 -4.85
CA SER A 630 17.42 -5.75 -6.31
C SER A 630 16.48 -4.63 -6.75
N TRP A 631 16.99 -3.72 -7.55
CA TRP A 631 16.22 -2.67 -8.23
C TRP A 631 16.93 -2.32 -9.53
N PRO A 632 16.65 -3.05 -10.63
CA PRO A 632 17.42 -2.96 -11.86
C PRO A 632 17.58 -1.53 -12.42
N ALA A 633 16.54 -0.67 -12.30
CA ALA A 633 16.61 0.72 -12.76
C ALA A 633 17.55 1.61 -11.91
N ARG A 634 17.96 1.19 -10.72
CA ARG A 634 18.68 2.07 -9.77
C ARG A 634 19.91 1.45 -9.11
N LEU A 635 19.85 0.21 -8.69
CA LEU A 635 20.92 -0.44 -7.94
C LEU A 635 21.89 -1.16 -8.89
N PRO A 636 23.19 -1.21 -8.55
CA PRO A 636 24.18 -1.97 -9.33
C PRO A 636 23.93 -3.47 -9.20
N MET A 637 24.29 -4.20 -10.25
CA MET A 637 24.27 -5.67 -10.28
C MET A 637 25.55 -6.24 -9.66
N GLY A 638 25.44 -7.37 -8.97
CA GLY A 638 26.55 -8.16 -8.47
C GLY A 638 27.43 -7.46 -7.40
N LYS A 639 26.89 -6.43 -6.76
CA LYS A 639 27.62 -5.70 -5.70
C LYS A 639 27.50 -6.45 -4.38
N THR A 640 28.63 -6.67 -3.71
CA THR A 640 28.66 -7.14 -2.31
C THR A 640 29.00 -5.99 -1.38
N VAL A 641 28.28 -5.86 -0.27
CA VAL A 641 28.44 -4.83 0.76
C VAL A 641 28.69 -5.49 2.10
N SER A 642 29.79 -5.12 2.75
CA SER A 642 30.22 -5.61 4.08
C SER A 642 30.15 -4.56 5.18
N GLU A 643 29.67 -3.35 4.86
CA GLU A 643 29.38 -2.35 5.86
C GLU A 643 28.12 -2.73 6.66
N PRO A 644 28.11 -2.50 7.98
CA PRO A 644 26.97 -2.85 8.82
C PRO A 644 25.70 -2.09 8.42
N VAL A 645 24.67 -2.84 8.01
CA VAL A 645 23.34 -2.33 7.74
C VAL A 645 22.29 -3.02 8.64
N ILE A 646 21.13 -2.40 8.79
CA ILE A 646 20.08 -2.93 9.66
C ILE A 646 18.72 -2.87 8.97
N SER A 647 17.79 -3.74 9.32
CA SER A 647 16.46 -3.82 8.71
C SER A 647 15.67 -2.49 8.74
N LEU A 648 16.01 -1.56 9.64
CA LEU A 648 15.45 -0.19 9.66
C LEU A 648 15.75 0.59 8.37
N ASP A 649 16.88 0.28 7.73
CA ASP A 649 17.31 0.93 6.49
C ASP A 649 16.46 0.53 5.30
N MET A 650 15.88 -0.68 5.33
CA MET A 650 14.92 -1.12 4.32
C MET A 650 13.72 -0.18 4.29
N THR A 651 13.15 0.11 5.46
CA THR A 651 12.01 1.03 5.58
C THR A 651 12.38 2.46 5.22
N ALA A 652 13.52 2.96 5.69
CA ALA A 652 13.97 4.31 5.37
C ALA A 652 14.19 4.48 3.86
N SER A 653 14.89 3.53 3.22
CA SER A 653 15.15 3.55 1.76
C SER A 653 13.87 3.40 0.94
N ALA A 654 12.95 2.52 1.36
CA ALA A 654 11.66 2.34 0.69
C ALA A 654 10.82 3.63 0.72
N LEU A 655 10.75 4.31 1.86
CA LEU A 655 10.01 5.57 2.00
C LEU A 655 10.61 6.70 1.16
N VAL A 656 11.95 6.80 1.10
CA VAL A 656 12.64 7.77 0.23
C VAL A 656 12.37 7.45 -1.24
N ALA A 657 12.51 6.18 -1.65
CA ALA A 657 12.25 5.74 -3.02
C ALA A 657 10.80 6.03 -3.45
N ALA A 658 9.85 5.90 -2.53
CA ALA A 658 8.44 6.21 -2.74
C ALA A 658 8.12 7.72 -2.77
N GLY A 659 9.07 8.58 -2.40
CA GLY A 659 8.87 10.03 -2.32
C GLY A 659 8.05 10.48 -1.10
N VAL A 660 8.06 9.70 -0.01
CA VAL A 660 7.44 10.10 1.25
C VAL A 660 8.22 11.24 1.89
N SER A 661 7.56 12.36 2.15
CA SER A 661 8.17 13.55 2.78
C SER A 661 8.30 13.40 4.30
N ASP A 662 7.26 12.88 4.97
CA ASP A 662 7.29 12.63 6.40
C ASP A 662 8.08 11.36 6.73
N ARG A 663 9.31 11.58 7.16
CA ARG A 663 10.25 10.56 7.62
C ARG A 663 10.67 10.80 9.07
N SER A 664 9.87 11.57 9.80
CA SER A 664 10.16 11.91 11.20
C SER A 664 10.22 10.66 12.06
N GLY A 665 11.20 10.65 12.98
CA GLY A 665 11.38 9.59 13.96
C GLY A 665 11.96 8.27 13.42
N LEU A 666 12.37 8.18 12.15
CA LEU A 666 13.08 7.01 11.65
C LEU A 666 14.49 6.93 12.27
N ASP A 667 14.90 5.71 12.63
CA ASP A 667 16.27 5.41 13.05
C ASP A 667 17.11 4.82 11.89
N GLY A 668 16.46 4.30 10.85
CA GLY A 668 17.10 3.81 9.62
C GLY A 668 17.58 4.95 8.71
N VAL A 669 18.50 4.65 7.82
CA VAL A 669 19.05 5.57 6.81
C VAL A 669 18.75 5.07 5.40
N ASP A 670 18.65 6.00 4.44
CA ASP A 670 18.51 5.64 3.03
C ASP A 670 19.86 5.14 2.47
N LEU A 671 19.89 3.86 2.07
CA LEU A 671 21.07 3.22 1.51
C LEU A 671 21.22 3.44 0.00
N VAL A 672 20.18 3.84 -0.73
CA VAL A 672 20.23 3.94 -2.20
C VAL A 672 21.35 4.85 -2.69
N PRO A 673 21.54 6.06 -2.15
CA PRO A 673 22.67 6.92 -2.55
C PRO A 673 24.03 6.28 -2.29
N TYR A 674 24.17 5.56 -1.17
CA TYR A 674 25.36 4.86 -0.77
C TYR A 674 25.68 3.68 -1.72
N LEU A 675 24.66 2.93 -2.10
CA LEU A 675 24.82 1.77 -2.99
C LEU A 675 25.13 2.17 -4.44
N THR A 676 24.69 3.34 -4.87
CA THR A 676 24.86 3.86 -6.24
C THR A 676 26.06 4.77 -6.43
N ALA A 677 26.70 5.23 -5.35
CA ALA A 677 27.86 6.09 -5.43
C ALA A 677 29.07 5.37 -6.02
N SER A 678 29.84 6.07 -6.88
CA SER A 678 31.11 5.60 -7.43
C SER A 678 32.23 5.54 -6.38
N VAL A 679 32.10 6.36 -5.31
CA VAL A 679 33.02 6.37 -4.15
C VAL A 679 32.18 6.13 -2.90
N VAL A 680 32.37 4.98 -2.28
CA VAL A 680 31.68 4.58 -1.08
C VAL A 680 32.33 5.25 0.13
N LYS A 681 31.59 6.14 0.82
CA LYS A 681 31.96 6.58 2.15
C LYS A 681 31.32 5.62 3.16
N PRO A 682 32.07 5.14 4.18
CA PRO A 682 31.50 4.31 5.24
C PRO A 682 30.30 4.98 5.90
N ILE A 683 29.29 4.20 6.24
CA ILE A 683 28.16 4.69 7.05
C ILE A 683 28.63 4.73 8.50
N GLU A 684 29.14 5.89 8.93
CA GLU A 684 29.62 6.08 10.29
C GLU A 684 28.44 6.16 11.25
N ARG A 685 28.06 5.05 11.84
CA ARG A 685 27.04 4.97 12.89
C ARG A 685 27.25 3.76 13.77
N ASP A 686 26.69 3.81 14.97
CA ASP A 686 26.54 2.65 15.83
C ASP A 686 25.18 1.97 15.57
N LEU A 687 25.17 0.65 15.60
CA LEU A 687 23.96 -0.17 15.65
C LEU A 687 23.77 -0.66 17.09
N TYR A 688 22.52 -0.72 17.54
CA TYR A 688 22.18 -1.01 18.92
C TYR A 688 21.14 -2.08 19.03
N TRP A 689 21.21 -2.87 20.13
CA TRP A 689 20.22 -3.89 20.48
C TRP A 689 19.97 -3.90 21.98
N ARG A 690 18.74 -4.18 22.36
CA ARG A 690 18.32 -4.60 23.69
C ARG A 690 17.27 -5.67 23.54
N PHE A 691 17.42 -6.76 24.26
CA PHE A 691 16.48 -7.88 24.30
C PHE A 691 16.52 -8.53 25.67
N TRP A 692 15.39 -8.59 26.34
CA TRP A 692 15.32 -8.91 27.77
C TRP A 692 16.28 -7.99 28.57
N ASN A 693 17.21 -8.61 29.30
CA ASN A 693 18.23 -7.93 30.11
C ASN A 693 19.63 -7.95 29.45
N GLN A 694 19.74 -8.36 28.18
CA GLN A 694 20.97 -8.24 27.41
C GLN A 694 20.92 -7.02 26.47
N ALA A 695 22.10 -6.44 26.23
CA ALA A 695 22.25 -5.37 25.25
C ALA A 695 23.55 -5.47 24.48
N ALA A 696 23.57 -4.93 23.27
CA ALA A 696 24.75 -4.89 22.43
C ALA A 696 24.86 -3.59 21.63
N ILE A 697 26.07 -3.24 21.27
CA ILE A 697 26.39 -2.15 20.33
C ILE A 697 27.42 -2.65 19.32
N ARG A 698 27.23 -2.31 18.05
CA ARG A 698 28.24 -2.47 17.00
C ARG A 698 28.62 -1.10 16.45
N GLY A 699 29.91 -0.77 16.51
CA GLY A 699 30.52 0.43 15.91
C GLY A 699 31.66 0.03 14.99
N GLY A 700 31.48 0.18 13.68
CA GLY A 700 32.42 -0.30 12.68
C GLY A 700 32.72 -1.79 12.81
N ASP A 701 33.97 -2.17 13.00
CA ASP A 701 34.41 -3.57 13.14
C ASP A 701 34.20 -4.15 14.55
N TRP A 702 33.86 -3.32 15.54
CA TRP A 702 33.80 -3.73 16.94
C TRP A 702 32.36 -3.94 17.43
N LYS A 703 32.17 -5.01 18.19
CA LYS A 703 30.91 -5.32 18.86
C LYS A 703 31.14 -5.59 20.35
N TYR A 704 30.34 -4.90 21.17
CA TYR A 704 30.31 -5.10 22.61
C TYR A 704 28.95 -5.64 23.04
N ILE A 705 28.94 -6.66 23.88
CA ILE A 705 27.75 -7.31 24.42
C ILE A 705 27.82 -7.28 25.94
N VAL A 706 26.69 -6.97 26.59
CA VAL A 706 26.47 -7.16 28.03
C VAL A 706 25.23 -8.01 28.25
N THR A 707 25.34 -8.98 29.16
CA THR A 707 24.26 -9.91 29.51
C THR A 707 23.60 -9.52 30.83
N GLY A 708 22.41 -10.06 31.11
CA GLY A 708 21.70 -9.84 32.37
C GLY A 708 22.43 -10.43 33.60
N SER A 709 23.34 -11.40 33.41
CA SER A 709 24.23 -11.92 34.45
C SER A 709 25.44 -11.03 34.73
N GLY A 710 25.59 -9.91 34.02
CA GLY A 710 26.71 -8.98 34.14
C GLY A 710 27.96 -9.42 33.40
N ARG A 711 27.87 -10.48 32.54
CA ARG A 711 29.01 -10.86 31.69
C ARG A 711 29.14 -9.89 30.55
N GLU A 712 30.37 -9.55 30.21
CA GLU A 712 30.70 -8.60 29.14
C GLU A 712 31.64 -9.28 28.12
N PHE A 713 31.48 -8.91 26.85
CA PHE A 713 32.28 -9.44 25.74
C PHE A 713 32.59 -8.30 24.76
N LEU A 714 33.77 -8.34 24.14
CA LEU A 714 34.19 -7.42 23.09
C LEU A 714 34.84 -8.20 21.95
N PHE A 715 34.28 -8.07 20.73
CA PHE A 715 34.76 -8.78 19.55
C PHE A 715 35.18 -7.82 18.45
N ASN A 716 36.22 -8.21 17.66
CA ASN A 716 36.54 -7.56 16.40
C ASN A 716 35.99 -8.41 15.25
N LEU A 717 34.82 -8.08 14.76
CA LEU A 717 34.07 -8.90 13.76
C LEU A 717 34.76 -8.97 12.39
N ARG A 718 35.69 -8.08 12.07
CA ARG A 718 36.46 -8.18 10.83
C ARG A 718 37.47 -9.33 10.88
N ARG A 719 38.00 -9.63 12.07
CA ARG A 719 38.99 -10.70 12.29
C ARG A 719 38.38 -11.97 12.82
N ASP A 720 37.28 -11.85 13.57
CA ASP A 720 36.60 -12.91 14.29
C ASP A 720 35.07 -12.72 14.15
N LYS A 721 34.57 -12.97 12.94
CA LYS A 721 33.11 -12.89 12.65
C LYS A 721 32.30 -13.94 13.40
N GLU A 722 32.98 -14.95 13.93
CA GLU A 722 32.40 -16.09 14.64
C GLU A 722 32.31 -15.86 16.14
N GLU A 723 32.83 -14.71 16.64
CA GLU A 723 32.78 -14.30 18.06
C GLU A 723 33.43 -15.35 18.98
N ARG A 724 34.55 -15.95 18.56
CA ARG A 724 35.22 -17.01 19.31
C ARG A 724 36.15 -16.47 20.44
N HIS A 725 36.71 -15.28 20.27
CA HIS A 725 37.72 -14.73 21.14
C HIS A 725 37.36 -13.32 21.61
N SER A 726 36.97 -13.20 22.85
CA SER A 726 36.70 -11.88 23.44
C SER A 726 37.99 -11.12 23.72
N LEU A 727 38.10 -9.91 23.22
CA LEU A 727 39.21 -8.99 23.40
C LEU A 727 38.93 -7.99 24.53
N LEU A 728 38.07 -8.32 25.48
CA LEU A 728 37.61 -7.44 26.55
C LEU A 728 38.80 -7.04 27.45
N ALA A 729 39.69 -7.99 27.75
CA ALA A 729 40.86 -7.75 28.60
C ALA A 729 41.89 -6.87 27.91
N GLU A 730 42.16 -7.10 26.62
CA GLU A 730 43.18 -6.40 25.83
C GLU A 730 42.76 -5.00 25.39
N GLN A 731 41.43 -4.77 25.22
CA GLN A 731 40.89 -3.53 24.68
C GLN A 731 39.94 -2.82 25.65
N ARG A 732 40.38 -2.70 26.93
CA ARG A 732 39.58 -2.14 28.05
C ARG A 732 39.04 -0.74 27.79
N GLU A 733 39.85 0.16 27.27
CA GLU A 733 39.44 1.54 27.01
C GLU A 733 38.34 1.60 25.95
N LEU A 734 38.46 0.80 24.89
CA LEU A 734 37.45 0.68 23.85
C LEU A 734 36.15 0.10 24.42
N ALA A 735 36.23 -0.94 25.23
CA ALA A 735 35.07 -1.54 25.89
C ALA A 735 34.31 -0.53 26.76
N VAL A 736 35.02 0.26 27.57
CA VAL A 736 34.45 1.34 28.38
C VAL A 736 33.78 2.40 27.52
N ALA A 737 34.40 2.81 26.41
CA ALA A 737 33.80 3.76 25.46
C ALA A 737 32.56 3.24 24.82
N MET A 738 32.52 1.96 24.36
CA MET A 738 31.36 1.32 23.76
C MET A 738 30.23 1.12 24.78
N ARG A 739 30.55 0.68 26.00
CA ARG A 739 29.60 0.58 27.13
C ARG A 739 28.95 1.93 27.43
N SER A 740 29.73 3.02 27.46
CA SER A 740 29.21 4.37 27.69
C SER A 740 28.22 4.81 26.58
N ARG A 741 28.54 4.52 25.32
CA ARG A 741 27.62 4.80 24.19
C ARG A 741 26.32 3.97 24.28
N LEU A 742 26.47 2.68 24.59
CA LEU A 742 25.34 1.78 24.78
C LEU A 742 24.42 2.23 25.91
N SER A 743 25.00 2.63 27.06
CA SER A 743 24.25 3.13 28.22
C SER A 743 23.48 4.42 27.87
N ARG A 744 24.10 5.36 27.14
CA ARG A 744 23.38 6.56 26.67
C ARG A 744 22.20 6.23 25.79
N TRP A 745 22.32 5.23 24.93
CA TRP A 745 21.21 4.81 24.07
C TRP A 745 20.12 4.08 24.88
N THR A 746 20.46 3.12 25.74
CA THR A 746 19.48 2.38 26.54
C THR A 746 18.69 3.29 27.48
N ASN A 747 19.30 4.37 28.00
CA ASN A 747 18.61 5.34 28.84
C ASN A 747 17.51 6.14 28.11
N GLN A 748 17.48 6.12 26.78
CA GLN A 748 16.42 6.73 25.96
C GLN A 748 15.26 5.78 25.66
N LEU A 749 15.35 4.53 26.08
CA LEU A 749 14.38 3.49 25.78
C LEU A 749 13.25 3.41 26.84
N ARG A 750 12.30 2.53 26.62
CA ARG A 750 11.19 2.25 27.56
C ARG A 750 11.18 0.77 27.96
N PRO A 751 11.38 0.42 29.24
CA PRO A 751 11.90 1.31 30.29
C PRO A 751 13.34 1.75 30.00
N PRO A 752 13.84 2.81 30.63
CA PRO A 752 15.24 3.22 30.50
C PRO A 752 16.19 2.17 31.05
N GLY A 753 17.41 2.10 30.49
CA GLY A 753 18.46 1.19 30.93
C GLY A 753 18.23 -0.27 30.51
N LEU A 754 18.90 -1.18 31.20
CA LEU A 754 18.60 -2.61 31.11
C LEU A 754 17.52 -2.97 32.14
N PRO A 755 16.53 -3.79 31.77
CA PRO A 755 15.56 -4.29 32.73
C PRO A 755 16.26 -5.03 33.88
N SER A 756 15.84 -4.76 35.11
CA SER A 756 16.42 -5.34 36.32
C SER A 756 15.92 -6.75 36.67
N ASP A 757 15.26 -7.42 35.73
CA ASP A 757 14.72 -8.74 35.95
C ASP A 757 15.79 -9.77 36.23
N GLN A 758 15.42 -10.78 37.05
CA GLN A 758 16.29 -11.90 37.38
C GLN A 758 16.93 -12.49 36.14
N PRO A 759 18.22 -12.82 36.15
CA PRO A 759 18.90 -13.43 35.02
C PRO A 759 18.10 -14.62 34.50
N ASN A 760 17.72 -14.60 33.23
CA ASN A 760 17.00 -15.68 32.61
C ASN A 760 17.93 -16.90 32.53
N GLY A 761 17.52 -18.03 33.12
CA GLY A 761 18.34 -19.27 33.10
C GLY A 761 18.60 -19.80 31.70
N GLN A 762 17.78 -19.41 30.71
CA GLN A 762 17.98 -19.72 29.29
C GLN A 762 19.13 -18.87 28.71
N GLU A 763 19.16 -17.57 28.96
CA GLU A 763 20.24 -16.66 28.54
C GLU A 763 21.59 -17.16 29.08
N ARG A 764 21.64 -17.51 30.37
CA ARG A 764 22.86 -18.06 30.99
C ARG A 764 23.36 -19.27 30.25
N ARG A 765 22.53 -20.28 29.96
CA ARG A 765 22.91 -21.50 29.20
C ARG A 765 23.44 -21.18 27.81
N TRP A 766 22.80 -20.24 27.09
CA TRP A 766 23.26 -19.83 25.76
C TRP A 766 24.66 -19.27 25.80
N TYR A 767 24.93 -18.29 26.68
CA TYR A 767 26.21 -17.63 26.73
C TYR A 767 27.31 -18.52 27.37
N GLU A 768 26.95 -19.46 28.22
CA GLU A 768 27.87 -20.51 28.72
C GLU A 768 28.24 -21.51 27.61
N HIS A 769 27.31 -21.80 26.71
CA HIS A 769 27.55 -22.74 25.61
C HIS A 769 28.40 -22.15 24.49
N TYR A 770 28.05 -20.93 24.01
CA TYR A 770 28.72 -20.32 22.86
C TYR A 770 30.01 -19.57 23.25
N PHE A 771 30.06 -19.01 24.43
CA PHE A 771 31.20 -18.17 24.91
C PHE A 771 31.79 -18.78 26.18
N GLN A 772 32.78 -19.66 26.01
CA GLN A 772 33.43 -20.33 27.15
C GLN A 772 34.15 -19.38 28.11
N ALA A 773 34.28 -19.80 29.37
CA ALA A 773 34.59 -18.97 30.53
C ALA A 773 36.02 -18.41 30.62
N THR A 774 36.86 -18.54 29.59
CA THR A 774 38.31 -18.22 29.69
C THR A 774 38.65 -16.73 29.80
N ASP A 775 37.71 -15.78 29.53
CA ASP A 775 38.06 -14.37 29.38
C ASP A 775 37.14 -13.41 30.18
N GLN A 776 36.70 -13.79 31.40
CA GLN A 776 35.73 -12.99 32.13
C GLN A 776 36.43 -12.20 33.27
N VAL A 777 36.71 -10.94 33.01
CA VAL A 777 37.02 -9.96 34.09
C VAL A 777 35.91 -8.90 34.07
N PRO A 778 35.02 -8.80 35.09
CA PRO A 778 34.05 -7.70 35.17
C PRO A 778 34.82 -6.37 35.24
N ILE A 779 34.44 -5.44 34.37
CA ILE A 779 34.90 -4.05 34.50
C ILE A 779 34.11 -3.44 35.65
N LYS A 780 34.78 -3.18 36.80
CA LYS A 780 34.21 -2.50 37.95
C LYS A 780 33.88 -1.04 37.66
#